data_19d3cead543db7110724552c36d4e535
#
_entry.id   19d3cead543db7110724552c36d4e535
#
_cell.length_a   1.000
_cell.length_b   1.000
_cell.length_c   1.000
_cell.angle_alpha   90.00
_cell.angle_beta   90.00
_cell.angle_gamma   90.00
#
_symmetry.space_group_name_H-M   'P 1'
#
loop_
_entity.id
_entity.type
_entity.pdbx_description
1 polymer ?
#
loop_
_entity_poly.entity_id
_entity_poly.type
_entity_poly.pdbx_seq_one_letter_code
_entity_poly.pdbx_strand_id
1 'polypeptide(L)'
;MSSVLQLCATHVAVVTTLLLLVTTVVIDGQYDSGYGYGASNPAAVGGNGQFGARNDQFRAGNSQPRSQNSRNRNTDQFGGAYAQLNSGNRQFGQVLRSCDQRNPSITADQLIRAGMLNPIDDYSSRQTLSSADISRTMDSSACVPQISAGGDCSRALCYHLAYRSIDGVCNNLDWPVVGAAFRPYMRHLPSEYADGFTEPAGLGRRSTARDASRHLLANATALIHDQINSLFMQWGQFMAQDMAKTTHLSADTCTTCAPVANKCVPVPISNQDTNAMFRQKGCLTIPRSAAVCGTGVQGMPREQLNENTAFVDGSTIYGSNYKDLLKVRDGRSGLLKMSRFNNMMVLPFDSSRCGATIGTCAAASFVTGDSRSNMFIGLSSLYIIFAREHNRIARVLQKLNPAWSGDRLFQETRKIVGAEIQAVLYNEFVPLVLGPSAERLLGPYNGYEPNVDPSVSNEFTTAAFRFGHGTIVEQYSRLSANERPIPAGPFQFNEGTLKSQKLLFEGGIDPVLRGLWSTPIKRPQRLTPAVTEHLFSNTDLGTMNIMRGRDHGLPSYNKMRQFCGLRVAYSFDELAEYITDPTIRRSLSSIYASTDDIDLYVGGMVEDTLMGALVGPTFACIIGNQFRRSRAGDRFYFENPNIFSPAQLAELKKTRWANKISWHTRAPVLSPK
;
A
#
# COMPACT_ATOMS: atom_id res chain seq x y z
N MET A 1 -18.54 33.81 -26.29
CA MET A 1 -19.40 32.71 -26.75
C MET A 1 -18.62 31.57 -27.43
N SER A 2 -17.47 31.81 -28.03
CA SER A 2 -16.65 30.74 -28.67
C SER A 2 -16.03 29.75 -27.71
N SER A 3 -15.65 30.18 -26.51
CA SER A 3 -14.97 29.32 -25.51
C SER A 3 -15.89 28.32 -24.79
N VAL A 4 -17.20 28.60 -24.76
CA VAL A 4 -18.19 27.72 -24.11
C VAL A 4 -18.57 26.55 -25.02
N LEU A 5 -18.56 26.75 -26.35
CA LEU A 5 -18.85 25.71 -27.33
C LEU A 5 -17.71 24.68 -27.44
N GLN A 6 -16.45 25.08 -27.22
CA GLN A 6 -15.31 24.17 -27.22
C GLN A 6 -15.27 23.28 -25.96
N LEU A 7 -15.70 23.80 -24.81
CA LEU A 7 -15.83 23.00 -23.57
C LEU A 7 -16.96 21.97 -23.65
N CYS A 8 -18.06 22.28 -24.31
CA CYS A 8 -19.14 21.30 -24.53
C CYS A 8 -18.72 20.17 -25.48
N ALA A 9 -17.93 20.47 -26.52
CA ALA A 9 -17.45 19.46 -27.46
C ALA A 9 -16.49 18.44 -26.84
N THR A 10 -15.60 18.88 -25.95
CA THR A 10 -14.69 17.98 -25.22
C THR A 10 -15.42 17.12 -24.18
N HIS A 11 -16.45 17.63 -23.53
CA HIS A 11 -17.27 16.85 -22.61
C HIS A 11 -18.10 15.77 -23.30
N VAL A 12 -18.62 16.06 -24.49
CA VAL A 12 -19.37 15.10 -25.31
C VAL A 12 -18.44 14.00 -25.82
N ALA A 13 -17.21 14.31 -26.23
CA ALA A 13 -16.24 13.34 -26.73
C ALA A 13 -15.81 12.35 -25.61
N VAL A 14 -15.56 12.83 -24.39
CA VAL A 14 -15.16 11.98 -23.26
C VAL A 14 -16.31 11.07 -22.79
N VAL A 15 -17.53 11.56 -22.79
CA VAL A 15 -18.73 10.76 -22.47
C VAL A 15 -18.99 9.72 -23.56
N THR A 16 -18.75 10.05 -24.83
CA THR A 16 -18.93 9.14 -25.96
C THR A 16 -17.87 8.03 -25.95
N THR A 17 -16.64 8.34 -25.58
CA THR A 17 -15.55 7.34 -25.48
C THR A 17 -15.76 6.38 -24.31
N LEU A 18 -16.27 6.85 -23.17
CA LEU A 18 -16.69 5.97 -22.06
C LEU A 18 -17.93 5.12 -22.42
N LEU A 19 -18.86 5.65 -23.20
CA LEU A 19 -20.01 4.90 -23.73
C LEU A 19 -19.57 3.80 -24.69
N LEU A 20 -18.59 4.04 -25.56
CA LEU A 20 -18.01 3.03 -26.45
C LEU A 20 -17.29 1.91 -25.68
N LEU A 21 -16.62 2.21 -24.56
CA LEU A 21 -15.96 1.22 -23.72
C LEU A 21 -16.92 0.20 -23.10
N VAL A 22 -18.13 0.59 -22.80
CA VAL A 22 -19.12 -0.29 -22.17
C VAL A 22 -20.01 -0.98 -23.21
N THR A 23 -20.20 -0.37 -24.38
CA THR A 23 -20.93 -1.03 -25.48
C THR A 23 -20.14 -2.16 -26.13
N THR A 24 -18.80 -2.11 -26.17
CA THR A 24 -17.96 -3.24 -26.65
C THR A 24 -18.06 -4.49 -25.77
N VAL A 25 -18.35 -4.34 -24.47
CA VAL A 25 -18.58 -5.50 -23.57
C VAL A 25 -19.87 -6.25 -23.91
N VAL A 26 -20.83 -5.61 -24.56
CA VAL A 26 -22.14 -6.20 -24.89
C VAL A 26 -22.16 -6.86 -26.27
N ILE A 27 -21.27 -6.46 -27.18
CA ILE A 27 -21.30 -6.89 -28.61
C ILE A 27 -20.43 -8.12 -28.89
N ASP A 28 -19.35 -8.37 -28.13
CA ASP A 28 -18.44 -9.50 -28.35
C ASP A 28 -18.95 -10.86 -27.84
N GLY A 29 -20.22 -10.93 -27.46
CA GLY A 29 -20.88 -12.18 -27.02
C GLY A 29 -21.58 -12.99 -28.12
N GLN A 30 -21.60 -12.57 -29.36
CA GLN A 30 -22.24 -13.33 -30.44
C GLN A 30 -21.50 -13.22 -31.78
N TYR A 31 -21.29 -14.39 -32.37
CA TYR A 31 -20.84 -14.73 -33.73
C TYR A 31 -19.32 -14.69 -34.01
N ASP A 32 -18.78 -15.87 -34.17
CA ASP A 32 -17.90 -16.16 -35.28
C ASP A 32 -18.11 -17.60 -35.81
N SER A 33 -18.40 -17.64 -37.09
CA SER A 33 -18.30 -18.81 -37.91
C SER A 33 -17.75 -18.43 -39.30
N GLY A 34 -16.54 -18.89 -39.61
CA GLY A 34 -16.24 -19.37 -40.95
C GLY A 34 -15.28 -18.60 -41.86
N TYR A 35 -14.23 -19.31 -42.25
CA TYR A 35 -13.47 -19.30 -43.53
C TYR A 35 -12.74 -18.00 -43.95
N GLY A 36 -11.49 -17.96 -44.41
CA GLY A 36 -10.56 -18.92 -44.97
C GLY A 36 -9.71 -18.23 -46.06
N TYR A 37 -8.43 -18.61 -46.25
CA TYR A 37 -7.49 -18.34 -47.36
C TYR A 37 -6.99 -16.91 -47.59
N GLY A 38 -5.75 -16.65 -47.78
CA GLY A 38 -4.65 -17.24 -48.49
C GLY A 38 -3.43 -16.31 -48.60
N ALA A 39 -2.36 -16.90 -48.77
CA ALA A 39 -0.98 -16.62 -49.06
C ALA A 39 -0.56 -15.33 -49.79
N SER A 40 0.60 -14.81 -49.45
CA SER A 40 1.81 -14.80 -50.33
C SER A 40 2.93 -13.90 -49.72
N ASN A 41 4.11 -14.49 -49.57
CA ASN A 41 5.42 -13.83 -49.59
C ASN A 41 5.81 -13.50 -51.04
N PRO A 42 6.80 -12.64 -51.37
CA PRO A 42 8.19 -12.98 -51.18
C PRO A 42 9.26 -11.85 -51.01
N ALA A 43 10.44 -12.29 -50.55
CA ALA A 43 11.82 -11.98 -50.97
C ALA A 43 12.40 -10.60 -50.57
N ALA A 44 13.39 -10.52 -49.73
CA ALA A 44 14.83 -10.82 -49.80
C ALA A 44 15.69 -9.73 -50.53
N VAL A 45 16.74 -9.30 -49.84
CA VAL A 45 18.11 -8.90 -50.22
C VAL A 45 18.69 -8.17 -48.99
N GLY A 46 19.74 -8.50 -48.25
CA GLY A 46 21.06 -8.99 -48.59
C GLY A 46 22.09 -7.92 -48.17
N GLY A 47 22.97 -8.20 -47.22
CA GLY A 47 24.08 -7.30 -46.87
C GLY A 47 24.92 -7.77 -45.70
N ASN A 48 26.06 -8.38 -45.98
CA ASN A 48 27.11 -8.90 -45.10
C ASN A 48 27.84 -7.85 -44.27
N GLY A 49 28.36 -8.29 -43.12
CA GLY A 49 29.40 -7.58 -42.36
C GLY A 49 29.90 -8.44 -41.20
N GLN A 50 30.89 -9.28 -41.45
CA GLN A 50 31.69 -10.02 -40.45
C GLN A 50 32.63 -9.13 -39.68
N PHE A 51 32.86 -9.47 -38.41
CA PHE A 51 34.12 -9.47 -37.61
C PHE A 51 33.67 -9.91 -36.19
N GLY A 52 34.16 -10.97 -35.58
CA GLY A 52 35.49 -11.48 -35.45
C GLY A 52 35.58 -11.97 -33.99
N ALA A 53 35.58 -13.28 -33.78
CA ALA A 53 35.67 -13.93 -32.47
C ALA A 53 37.04 -13.77 -31.80
N ARG A 54 37.08 -13.75 -30.47
CA ARG A 54 38.16 -14.39 -29.70
C ARG A 54 37.61 -15.01 -28.41
N ASN A 55 37.79 -16.32 -28.36
CA ASN A 55 37.74 -17.15 -27.17
C ASN A 55 38.91 -16.85 -26.26
N ASP A 56 38.68 -16.88 -24.94
CA ASP A 56 39.69 -17.40 -24.02
C ASP A 56 39.00 -18.22 -22.93
N GLN A 57 39.35 -19.49 -22.93
CA GLN A 57 39.03 -20.51 -21.93
C GLN A 57 39.90 -20.32 -20.70
N PHE A 58 39.37 -20.44 -19.50
CA PHE A 58 40.10 -20.98 -18.37
C PHE A 58 39.30 -22.06 -17.64
N ARG A 59 39.99 -23.17 -17.50
CA ARG A 59 39.54 -24.45 -16.90
C ARG A 59 39.74 -24.44 -15.37
N ALA A 60 38.76 -25.00 -14.71
CA ALA A 60 38.77 -26.07 -13.71
C ALA A 60 39.55 -25.91 -12.37
N GLY A 61 38.86 -26.17 -11.32
CA GLY A 61 39.36 -26.57 -10.01
C GLY A 61 38.25 -27.17 -9.16
N ASN A 62 38.12 -28.50 -9.20
CA ASN A 62 37.28 -29.30 -8.31
C ASN A 62 37.78 -29.22 -6.86
N SER A 63 36.89 -29.07 -5.89
CA SER A 63 36.93 -29.88 -4.65
C SER A 63 35.61 -29.74 -3.89
N GLN A 64 34.87 -30.84 -3.80
CA GLN A 64 33.84 -31.07 -2.78
C GLN A 64 34.49 -31.42 -1.44
N PRO A 65 33.77 -31.20 -0.33
CA PRO A 65 33.49 -32.34 0.51
C PRO A 65 32.00 -32.56 0.82
N ARG A 66 31.69 -33.82 0.87
CA ARG A 66 30.43 -34.42 1.33
C ARG A 66 30.18 -34.12 2.81
N SER A 67 28.93 -33.84 3.16
CA SER A 67 28.36 -34.40 4.39
C SER A 67 26.87 -34.65 4.24
N GLN A 68 26.44 -35.71 4.86
CA GLN A 68 25.22 -36.49 4.68
C GLN A 68 23.99 -35.92 5.35
N ASN A 69 22.86 -36.23 4.76
CA ASN A 69 21.59 -36.71 5.36
C ASN A 69 20.79 -35.84 6.32
N SER A 70 19.60 -35.44 5.88
CA SER A 70 18.41 -36.10 6.44
C SER A 70 17.15 -35.79 5.61
N ARG A 71 16.42 -36.85 5.40
CA ARG A 71 15.16 -37.02 4.70
C ARG A 71 14.09 -36.01 5.08
N ASN A 72 13.41 -35.43 4.09
CA ASN A 72 11.96 -35.35 4.13
C ASN A 72 11.42 -35.57 2.71
N ARG A 73 10.92 -36.75 2.46
CA ARG A 73 10.05 -37.10 1.36
C ARG A 73 8.64 -36.67 1.79
N ASN A 74 8.06 -35.72 1.10
CA ASN A 74 6.62 -35.57 0.86
C ASN A 74 6.35 -34.25 0.10
N THR A 75 6.82 -34.14 -1.14
CA THR A 75 6.48 -33.01 -2.01
C THR A 75 6.11 -33.40 -3.44
N ASP A 76 5.94 -34.68 -3.75
CA ASP A 76 5.77 -35.11 -5.16
C ASP A 76 4.34 -35.54 -5.56
N GLN A 77 3.31 -35.19 -4.80
CA GLN A 77 1.93 -35.54 -5.20
C GLN A 77 1.05 -34.38 -5.69
N PHE A 78 1.51 -33.11 -5.66
CA PHE A 78 0.70 -31.97 -6.08
C PHE A 78 1.15 -31.26 -7.37
N GLY A 79 2.22 -31.68 -8.00
CA GLY A 79 2.74 -31.07 -9.24
C GLY A 79 1.95 -31.38 -10.51
N GLY A 80 1.10 -32.39 -10.50
CA GLY A 80 0.46 -32.91 -11.72
C GLY A 80 -0.75 -32.13 -12.24
N ALA A 81 -1.51 -31.49 -11.35
CA ALA A 81 -2.74 -30.80 -11.76
C ALA A 81 -2.50 -29.40 -12.34
N TYR A 82 -1.37 -28.79 -12.03
CA TYR A 82 -1.06 -27.40 -12.43
C TYR A 82 -0.30 -27.27 -13.74
N ALA A 83 0.49 -28.25 -14.10
CA ALA A 83 1.12 -28.30 -15.43
C ALA A 83 0.07 -28.27 -16.56
N GLN A 84 -1.15 -28.77 -16.29
CA GLN A 84 -2.26 -28.73 -17.24
C GLN A 84 -3.00 -27.39 -17.31
N LEU A 85 -2.94 -26.53 -16.26
CA LEU A 85 -3.57 -25.20 -16.24
C LEU A 85 -2.67 -24.11 -16.84
N ASN A 86 -1.36 -24.29 -16.79
CA ASN A 86 -0.38 -23.34 -17.35
C ASN A 86 -0.02 -23.56 -18.82
N SER A 87 -0.49 -24.62 -19.45
CA SER A 87 -0.26 -24.88 -20.88
C SER A 87 -1.26 -24.10 -21.76
N GLY A 88 -1.15 -22.79 -21.76
CA GLY A 88 -1.70 -21.94 -22.80
C GLY A 88 -3.02 -21.22 -22.46
N ASN A 89 -3.05 -19.95 -22.82
CA ASN A 89 -4.19 -19.01 -22.80
C ASN A 89 -5.54 -19.58 -23.31
N ARG A 90 -5.54 -20.70 -24.01
CA ARG A 90 -6.75 -21.38 -24.50
C ARG A 90 -7.54 -22.09 -23.40
N GLN A 91 -6.85 -22.71 -22.43
CA GLN A 91 -7.53 -23.44 -21.34
C GLN A 91 -8.18 -22.50 -20.32
N PHE A 92 -7.54 -21.38 -19.99
CA PHE A 92 -8.11 -20.40 -19.09
C PHE A 92 -9.38 -19.75 -19.67
N GLY A 93 -9.36 -19.41 -20.95
CA GLY A 93 -10.54 -18.94 -21.68
C GLY A 93 -11.65 -20.00 -21.76
N GLN A 94 -11.31 -21.29 -21.84
CA GLN A 94 -12.29 -22.39 -21.83
C GLN A 94 -12.91 -22.59 -20.44
N VAL A 95 -12.13 -22.49 -19.36
CA VAL A 95 -12.65 -22.59 -17.99
C VAL A 95 -13.58 -21.42 -17.68
N LEU A 96 -13.24 -20.17 -18.07
CA LEU A 96 -14.14 -19.04 -17.93
C LEU A 96 -15.43 -19.22 -18.76
N ARG A 97 -15.35 -19.69 -20.00
CA ARG A 97 -16.52 -20.01 -20.83
C ARG A 97 -17.35 -21.15 -20.21
N SER A 98 -16.72 -22.13 -19.58
CA SER A 98 -17.44 -23.22 -18.90
C SER A 98 -18.15 -22.74 -17.62
N CYS A 99 -17.63 -21.70 -16.96
CA CYS A 99 -18.32 -21.04 -15.85
C CYS A 99 -19.57 -20.29 -16.33
N ASP A 100 -19.50 -19.65 -17.49
CA ASP A 100 -20.66 -18.97 -18.11
C ASP A 100 -21.69 -19.97 -18.71
N GLN A 101 -21.22 -21.09 -19.27
CA GLN A 101 -22.08 -22.04 -20.00
C GLN A 101 -22.77 -23.10 -19.14
N ARG A 102 -22.23 -23.45 -17.96
CA ARG A 102 -22.79 -24.54 -17.12
C ARG A 102 -24.14 -24.21 -16.51
N ASN A 103 -24.50 -22.94 -16.42
CA ASN A 103 -25.83 -22.55 -15.99
C ASN A 103 -26.12 -21.09 -16.39
N PRO A 104 -26.72 -20.85 -17.57
CA PRO A 104 -27.08 -19.50 -18.02
C PRO A 104 -28.07 -18.80 -17.10
N SER A 105 -28.72 -19.53 -16.19
CA SER A 105 -29.57 -18.97 -15.14
C SER A 105 -28.85 -18.66 -13.82
N ILE A 106 -27.61 -19.14 -13.65
CA ILE A 106 -26.77 -18.73 -12.52
C ILE A 106 -26.12 -17.39 -12.88
N THR A 107 -26.72 -16.34 -12.39
CA THR A 107 -26.17 -14.99 -12.51
C THR A 107 -24.86 -14.91 -11.74
N ALA A 108 -23.95 -13.99 -12.15
CA ALA A 108 -22.74 -13.67 -11.38
C ALA A 108 -23.05 -13.45 -9.89
N ASP A 109 -24.26 -13.07 -9.55
CA ASP A 109 -24.76 -12.88 -8.20
C ASP A 109 -24.96 -14.15 -7.41
N GLN A 110 -25.41 -15.20 -8.05
CA GLN A 110 -25.52 -16.51 -7.41
C GLN A 110 -24.14 -17.10 -7.20
N LEU A 111 -23.21 -16.87 -8.13
CA LEU A 111 -21.80 -17.23 -7.95
C LEU A 111 -21.13 -16.39 -6.86
N ILE A 112 -21.41 -15.08 -6.82
CA ILE A 112 -20.93 -14.18 -5.76
C ILE A 112 -21.55 -14.57 -4.42
N ARG A 113 -22.86 -14.85 -4.36
CA ARG A 113 -23.52 -15.31 -3.13
C ARG A 113 -22.99 -16.66 -2.67
N ALA A 114 -22.80 -17.60 -3.57
CA ALA A 114 -22.20 -18.89 -3.25
C ALA A 114 -20.73 -18.73 -2.85
N GLY A 115 -19.98 -17.87 -3.54
CA GLY A 115 -18.58 -17.57 -3.23
C GLY A 115 -18.38 -16.70 -2.00
N MET A 116 -19.35 -15.85 -1.66
CA MET A 116 -19.33 -15.05 -0.43
C MET A 116 -19.88 -15.82 0.77
N LEU A 117 -20.89 -16.64 0.60
CA LEU A 117 -21.50 -17.38 1.70
C LEU A 117 -20.67 -18.60 2.08
N ASN A 118 -20.18 -19.39 1.13
CA ASN A 118 -19.43 -20.60 1.43
C ASN A 118 -18.00 -20.39 1.90
N PRO A 119 -17.17 -19.54 1.29
CA PRO A 119 -15.85 -19.21 1.85
C PRO A 119 -15.96 -18.41 3.14
N ILE A 120 -16.97 -17.56 3.28
CA ILE A 120 -17.17 -16.75 4.48
C ILE A 120 -17.80 -17.57 5.60
N ASP A 121 -18.69 -18.52 5.32
CA ASP A 121 -19.23 -19.42 6.33
C ASP A 121 -18.16 -20.42 6.80
N ASP A 122 -17.29 -20.91 5.93
CA ASP A 122 -16.10 -21.67 6.34
C ASP A 122 -15.08 -20.79 7.08
N TYR A 123 -14.99 -19.50 6.74
CA TYR A 123 -14.19 -18.52 7.46
C TYR A 123 -14.89 -18.03 8.73
N SER A 124 -16.22 -17.83 8.70
CA SER A 124 -16.97 -17.33 9.85
C SER A 124 -17.05 -18.35 10.98
N SER A 125 -17.07 -19.64 10.68
CA SER A 125 -16.96 -20.69 11.70
C SER A 125 -15.56 -20.77 12.30
N ARG A 126 -14.51 -20.28 11.59
CA ARG A 126 -13.13 -20.37 12.02
C ARG A 126 -12.50 -19.05 12.41
N GLN A 127 -12.88 -17.91 11.82
CA GLN A 127 -12.22 -16.62 12.05
C GLN A 127 -13.04 -15.42 11.59
N THR A 128 -14.06 -15.08 12.30
CA THR A 128 -14.72 -13.77 12.18
C THR A 128 -13.93 -12.70 12.93
N LEU A 129 -12.64 -12.55 12.65
CA LEU A 129 -11.84 -11.52 13.28
C LEU A 129 -12.03 -10.20 12.52
N SER A 130 -12.82 -9.31 13.07
CA SER A 130 -12.77 -7.88 12.74
C SER A 130 -11.59 -7.24 13.48
N SER A 131 -11.15 -6.05 13.07
CA SER A 131 -10.17 -5.28 13.85
C SER A 131 -10.59 -5.11 15.32
N ALA A 132 -11.89 -5.07 15.61
CA ALA A 132 -12.41 -5.01 16.97
C ALA A 132 -12.30 -6.36 17.71
N ASP A 133 -12.48 -7.49 17.02
CA ASP A 133 -12.29 -8.81 17.60
C ASP A 133 -10.81 -9.07 17.89
N ILE A 134 -9.93 -8.65 16.98
CA ILE A 134 -8.48 -8.67 17.17
C ILE A 134 -8.10 -7.86 18.41
N SER A 135 -8.58 -6.63 18.53
CA SER A 135 -8.30 -5.78 19.70
C SER A 135 -8.74 -6.45 20.99
N ARG A 136 -9.95 -7.02 21.03
CA ARG A 136 -10.44 -7.73 22.23
C ARG A 136 -9.63 -8.96 22.58
N THR A 137 -9.22 -9.75 21.59
CA THR A 137 -8.38 -10.94 21.81
C THR A 137 -6.98 -10.53 22.27
N MET A 138 -6.45 -9.44 21.74
CA MET A 138 -5.15 -8.90 22.15
C MET A 138 -5.14 -8.41 23.58
N ASP A 139 -6.21 -7.76 24.05
CA ASP A 139 -6.30 -7.27 25.42
C ASP A 139 -6.19 -8.41 26.44
N SER A 140 -6.61 -9.62 26.07
CA SER A 140 -6.56 -10.80 26.94
C SER A 140 -5.29 -11.65 26.78
N SER A 141 -4.79 -11.86 25.56
CA SER A 141 -3.73 -12.82 25.25
C SER A 141 -2.39 -12.22 24.84
N ALA A 142 -2.35 -10.90 24.55
CA ALA A 142 -1.19 -10.18 24.01
C ALA A 142 -0.66 -10.74 22.67
N CYS A 143 -1.39 -11.61 22.01
CA CYS A 143 -1.05 -12.14 20.70
C CYS A 143 -2.25 -12.11 19.72
N VAL A 144 -1.97 -12.24 18.44
CA VAL A 144 -2.97 -12.19 17.36
C VAL A 144 -2.99 -13.51 16.61
N PRO A 145 -4.15 -14.18 16.50
CA PRO A 145 -4.26 -15.38 15.68
C PRO A 145 -4.08 -15.04 14.20
N GLN A 146 -3.40 -15.91 13.46
CA GLN A 146 -3.26 -15.81 12.02
C GLN A 146 -4.20 -16.76 11.31
N ILE A 147 -4.51 -16.45 10.03
CA ILE A 147 -5.16 -17.41 9.13
C ILE A 147 -4.14 -18.48 8.79
N SER A 148 -4.38 -19.71 9.20
CA SER A 148 -3.44 -20.83 9.03
C SER A 148 -3.74 -21.71 7.83
N ALA A 149 -5.01 -21.75 7.39
CA ALA A 149 -5.42 -22.54 6.24
C ALA A 149 -6.32 -21.70 5.32
N GLY A 150 -6.08 -21.76 4.03
CA GLY A 150 -6.98 -21.22 3.03
C GLY A 150 -8.24 -22.08 2.91
N GLY A 151 -9.35 -21.46 2.52
CA GLY A 151 -10.54 -22.17 2.12
C GLY A 151 -10.32 -23.00 0.84
N ASP A 152 -11.25 -23.89 0.57
CA ASP A 152 -11.27 -24.62 -0.69
C ASP A 152 -11.70 -23.68 -1.83
N CYS A 153 -10.73 -23.20 -2.60
CA CYS A 153 -10.98 -22.29 -3.73
C CYS A 153 -11.85 -22.95 -4.83
N SER A 154 -11.96 -24.27 -4.84
CA SER A 154 -12.74 -24.99 -5.84
C SER A 154 -14.25 -24.82 -5.64
N ARG A 155 -14.70 -24.58 -4.42
CA ARG A 155 -16.14 -24.39 -4.08
C ARG A 155 -16.76 -23.19 -4.80
N ALA A 156 -15.99 -22.13 -4.99
CA ALA A 156 -16.44 -20.91 -5.66
C ALA A 156 -15.46 -20.53 -6.80
N LEU A 157 -14.95 -21.50 -7.51
CA LEU A 157 -13.89 -21.31 -8.50
C LEU A 157 -14.24 -20.24 -9.53
N CYS A 158 -15.46 -20.22 -10.06
CA CYS A 158 -15.88 -19.22 -11.03
C CYS A 158 -15.84 -17.79 -10.46
N TYR A 159 -16.18 -17.63 -9.18
CA TYR A 159 -16.03 -16.35 -8.49
C TYR A 159 -14.54 -15.97 -8.35
N HIS A 160 -13.71 -16.90 -7.86
CA HIS A 160 -12.28 -16.66 -7.67
C HIS A 160 -11.51 -16.47 -8.97
N LEU A 161 -12.02 -16.96 -10.09
CA LEU A 161 -11.46 -16.68 -11.42
C LEU A 161 -11.81 -15.28 -11.92
N ALA A 162 -12.98 -14.74 -11.54
CA ALA A 162 -13.49 -13.46 -12.02
C ALA A 162 -13.14 -12.28 -11.11
N TYR A 163 -13.12 -12.50 -9.79
CA TYR A 163 -13.02 -11.44 -8.80
C TYR A 163 -12.09 -11.78 -7.64
N ARG A 164 -11.50 -10.73 -7.06
CA ARG A 164 -10.77 -10.81 -5.79
C ARG A 164 -11.73 -11.10 -4.65
N SER A 165 -11.40 -11.99 -3.74
CA SER A 165 -12.03 -12.01 -2.41
C SER A 165 -11.72 -10.71 -1.64
N ILE A 166 -12.47 -10.43 -0.59
CA ILE A 166 -12.25 -9.21 0.22
C ILE A 166 -10.98 -9.33 1.05
N ASP A 167 -10.66 -10.52 1.50
CA ASP A 167 -9.51 -10.84 2.35
C ASP A 167 -8.27 -11.26 1.55
N GLY A 168 -8.32 -11.26 0.22
CA GLY A 168 -7.21 -11.65 -0.65
C GLY A 168 -6.98 -13.15 -0.79
N VAL A 169 -7.77 -14.00 -0.09
CA VAL A 169 -7.68 -15.45 -0.19
C VAL A 169 -8.06 -15.91 -1.60
N CYS A 170 -7.42 -16.98 -2.09
CA CYS A 170 -7.59 -17.50 -3.45
C CYS A 170 -7.20 -16.51 -4.57
N ASN A 171 -6.42 -15.48 -4.28
CA ASN A 171 -5.73 -14.75 -5.34
C ASN A 171 -4.73 -15.70 -6.01
N ASN A 172 -3.92 -16.38 -5.23
CA ASN A 172 -3.16 -17.54 -5.68
C ASN A 172 -4.00 -18.80 -5.42
N LEU A 173 -4.26 -19.61 -6.46
CA LEU A 173 -5.11 -20.80 -6.34
C LEU A 173 -4.36 -22.00 -5.77
N ASP A 174 -3.01 -22.05 -5.89
CA ASP A 174 -2.16 -23.10 -5.33
C ASP A 174 -1.86 -22.85 -3.84
N TRP A 175 -1.63 -21.59 -3.52
CA TRP A 175 -1.28 -21.11 -2.20
C TRP A 175 -2.32 -20.09 -1.71
N PRO A 176 -3.54 -20.55 -1.36
CA PRO A 176 -4.69 -19.66 -1.17
C PRO A 176 -4.50 -18.50 -0.21
N VAL A 177 -3.63 -18.64 0.80
CA VAL A 177 -3.41 -17.61 1.83
C VAL A 177 -2.22 -16.70 1.55
N VAL A 178 -1.49 -16.92 0.46
CA VAL A 178 -0.35 -16.05 0.10
C VAL A 178 -0.88 -14.66 -0.31
N GLY A 179 -0.37 -13.62 0.36
CA GLY A 179 -0.84 -12.25 0.17
C GLY A 179 -2.19 -11.93 0.80
N ALA A 180 -2.85 -12.89 1.45
CA ALA A 180 -4.11 -12.65 2.14
C ALA A 180 -3.93 -11.77 3.39
N ALA A 181 -5.01 -11.13 3.83
CA ALA A 181 -5.09 -10.44 5.10
C ALA A 181 -4.89 -11.39 6.28
N PHE A 182 -4.52 -10.85 7.44
CA PHE A 182 -4.31 -11.61 8.68
C PHE A 182 -3.22 -12.70 8.56
N ARG A 183 -2.18 -12.40 7.77
CA ARG A 183 -0.96 -13.21 7.67
C ARG A 183 0.24 -12.45 8.22
N PRO A 184 1.29 -13.14 8.68
CA PRO A 184 2.55 -12.49 9.07
C PRO A 184 3.15 -11.69 7.90
N TYR A 185 3.84 -10.60 8.22
CA TYR A 185 4.71 -9.96 7.23
C TYR A 185 5.80 -10.93 6.79
N MET A 186 6.13 -10.90 5.51
CA MET A 186 7.32 -11.56 4.98
C MET A 186 8.59 -10.86 5.51
N ARG A 187 9.72 -11.56 5.53
CA ARG A 187 11.04 -11.00 5.81
C ARG A 187 12.01 -11.35 4.69
N HIS A 188 12.87 -10.41 4.35
CA HIS A 188 13.99 -10.67 3.43
C HIS A 188 15.18 -11.33 4.14
N LEU A 189 15.39 -10.97 5.39
CA LEU A 189 16.43 -11.50 6.26
C LEU A 189 15.82 -11.96 7.58
N PRO A 190 16.45 -12.90 8.29
CA PRO A 190 16.03 -13.28 9.64
C PRO A 190 15.94 -12.08 10.58
N SER A 191 15.04 -12.16 11.56
CA SER A 191 14.88 -11.10 12.56
C SER A 191 16.09 -11.01 13.48
N GLU A 192 16.41 -9.79 13.94
CA GLU A 192 17.57 -9.49 14.80
C GLU A 192 17.14 -9.05 16.20
N TYR A 193 16.30 -9.82 16.87
CA TYR A 193 15.97 -9.55 18.26
C TYR A 193 17.19 -9.68 19.16
N ALA A 194 17.29 -8.86 20.23
CA ALA A 194 18.45 -8.82 21.12
C ALA A 194 18.67 -10.14 21.87
N ASP A 195 17.59 -10.83 22.20
CA ASP A 195 17.58 -12.18 22.82
C ASP A 195 17.44 -13.32 21.81
N GLY A 196 17.39 -12.98 20.50
CA GLY A 196 17.17 -13.91 19.41
C GLY A 196 15.70 -14.21 19.10
N PHE A 197 14.71 -13.77 19.90
CA PHE A 197 13.31 -14.13 19.66
C PHE A 197 12.24 -13.05 19.96
N THR A 198 12.47 -12.09 20.89
CA THR A 198 11.41 -11.10 21.23
C THR A 198 11.91 -9.74 21.66
N GLU A 199 13.07 -9.62 22.31
CA GLU A 199 13.55 -8.33 22.80
C GLU A 199 13.93 -7.38 21.66
N PRO A 200 13.56 -6.10 21.73
CA PRO A 200 13.82 -5.15 20.64
C PRO A 200 15.27 -5.17 20.16
N ALA A 201 15.46 -5.10 18.85
CA ALA A 201 16.78 -5.16 18.23
C ALA A 201 17.72 -4.06 18.79
N GLY A 202 18.94 -4.46 19.15
CA GLY A 202 19.95 -3.54 19.68
C GLY A 202 19.68 -3.04 21.10
N LEU A 203 18.76 -3.66 21.86
CA LEU A 203 18.52 -3.33 23.26
C LEU A 203 19.84 -3.40 24.05
N GLY A 204 20.16 -2.36 24.81
CA GLY A 204 21.40 -2.23 25.58
C GLY A 204 22.66 -1.86 24.77
N ARG A 205 22.62 -1.90 23.43
CA ARG A 205 23.75 -1.53 22.56
C ARG A 205 23.58 -0.21 21.82
N ARG A 206 22.36 0.09 21.39
CA ARG A 206 22.05 1.30 20.61
C ARG A 206 21.61 2.42 21.54
N SER A 207 21.95 3.65 21.21
CA SER A 207 21.40 4.86 21.84
C SER A 207 19.87 4.86 21.79
N THR A 208 19.24 5.74 22.59
CA THR A 208 17.77 5.82 22.59
C THR A 208 17.24 6.17 21.19
N ALA A 209 16.06 5.68 20.86
CA ALA A 209 15.43 6.02 19.57
C ALA A 209 15.14 7.54 19.47
N ARG A 210 14.93 8.23 20.60
CA ARG A 210 14.73 9.70 20.62
C ARG A 210 16.04 10.43 20.31
N ASP A 211 17.18 10.00 20.86
CA ASP A 211 18.46 10.63 20.53
C ASP A 211 18.81 10.43 19.06
N ALA A 212 18.61 9.23 18.53
CA ALA A 212 18.79 8.97 17.10
C ALA A 212 17.85 9.84 16.23
N SER A 213 16.57 9.99 16.62
CA SER A 213 15.62 10.87 15.91
C SER A 213 16.08 12.32 15.91
N ARG A 214 16.44 12.86 17.08
CA ARG A 214 16.83 14.27 17.23
C ARG A 214 18.11 14.63 16.47
N HIS A 215 19.14 13.81 16.59
CA HIS A 215 20.47 14.12 16.03
C HIS A 215 20.60 13.79 14.54
N LEU A 216 19.81 12.84 14.04
CA LEU A 216 19.97 12.33 12.68
C LEU A 216 18.81 12.68 11.76
N LEU A 217 17.57 12.73 12.26
CA LEU A 217 16.38 12.90 11.42
C LEU A 217 15.71 14.26 11.56
N ALA A 218 15.65 14.82 12.78
CA ALA A 218 14.97 16.10 13.01
C ALA A 218 15.72 17.27 12.36
N ASN A 219 15.01 18.09 11.60
CA ASN A 219 15.55 19.33 11.05
C ASN A 219 14.44 20.36 10.83
N ALA A 220 14.61 21.55 11.41
CA ALA A 220 13.70 22.67 11.21
C ALA A 220 13.83 23.28 9.79
N THR A 221 14.97 23.14 9.12
CA THR A 221 15.17 23.66 7.77
C THR A 221 14.56 22.70 6.75
N ALA A 222 13.44 23.10 6.16
CA ALA A 222 12.78 22.33 5.12
C ALA A 222 13.43 22.60 3.75
N LEU A 223 14.14 21.62 3.21
CA LEU A 223 14.55 21.63 1.81
C LEU A 223 13.36 21.24 0.95
N ILE A 224 12.72 22.21 0.33
CA ILE A 224 11.53 22.02 -0.51
C ILE A 224 11.91 21.37 -1.84
N HIS A 225 11.05 20.48 -2.32
CA HIS A 225 11.16 19.90 -3.65
C HIS A 225 10.51 20.84 -4.67
N ASP A 226 11.17 21.09 -5.78
CA ASP A 226 10.76 22.06 -6.79
C ASP A 226 9.67 21.57 -7.77
N GLN A 227 9.48 20.24 -7.89
CA GLN A 227 8.61 19.65 -8.91
C GLN A 227 7.49 18.76 -8.37
N ILE A 228 7.53 18.38 -7.10
CA ILE A 228 6.56 17.43 -6.53
C ILE A 228 5.72 18.11 -5.45
N ASN A 229 4.41 17.99 -5.56
CA ASN A 229 3.47 18.57 -4.60
C ASN A 229 3.00 17.56 -3.53
N SER A 230 2.29 18.07 -2.52
CA SER A 230 1.88 17.30 -1.35
C SER A 230 0.77 16.27 -1.60
N LEU A 231 0.16 16.25 -2.79
CA LEU A 231 -0.70 15.12 -3.19
C LEU A 231 0.10 13.83 -3.35
N PHE A 232 1.37 13.91 -3.74
CA PHE A 232 2.28 12.78 -3.77
C PHE A 232 2.45 12.17 -2.37
N MET A 233 2.73 12.99 -1.36
CA MET A 233 2.82 12.53 0.04
C MET A 233 1.54 11.84 0.49
N GLN A 234 0.40 12.44 0.15
CA GLN A 234 -0.90 11.92 0.54
C GLN A 234 -1.26 10.62 -0.18
N TRP A 235 -0.88 10.49 -1.46
CA TRP A 235 -0.99 9.24 -2.20
C TRP A 235 -0.13 8.14 -1.57
N GLY A 236 1.11 8.44 -1.22
CA GLY A 236 2.00 7.49 -0.53
C GLY A 236 1.41 6.97 0.77
N GLN A 237 0.79 7.82 1.58
CA GLN A 237 0.10 7.42 2.81
C GLN A 237 -1.11 6.51 2.50
N PHE A 238 -1.90 6.84 1.49
CA PHE A 238 -3.04 6.03 1.05
C PHE A 238 -2.58 4.63 0.61
N MET A 239 -1.51 4.54 -0.18
CA MET A 239 -0.95 3.27 -0.63
C MET A 239 -0.31 2.45 0.50
N ALA A 240 0.37 3.10 1.46
CA ALA A 240 0.89 2.42 2.63
C ALA A 240 -0.23 1.77 3.47
N GLN A 241 -1.39 2.42 3.52
CA GLN A 241 -2.55 1.88 4.21
C GLN A 241 -3.29 0.81 3.41
N ASP A 242 -3.22 0.85 2.08
CA ASP A 242 -3.82 -0.19 1.23
C ASP A 242 -3.14 -1.55 1.44
N MET A 243 -1.82 -1.55 1.43
CA MET A 243 -1.02 -2.78 1.44
C MET A 243 -0.72 -3.32 2.85
N ALA A 244 -0.73 -2.45 3.88
CA ALA A 244 -0.24 -2.84 5.19
C ALA A 244 -1.04 -2.20 6.35
N LYS A 245 -1.37 -3.02 7.32
CA LYS A 245 -1.92 -2.61 8.61
C LYS A 245 -1.39 -3.51 9.71
N THR A 246 -0.41 -3.01 10.45
CA THR A 246 0.14 -3.72 11.59
C THR A 246 -0.80 -3.62 12.78
N THR A 247 -1.10 -4.73 13.41
CA THR A 247 -1.86 -4.75 14.65
C THR A 247 -1.03 -4.21 15.80
N HIS A 248 -1.54 -3.21 16.51
CA HIS A 248 -0.89 -2.61 17.68
C HIS A 248 -1.67 -2.93 18.94
N LEU A 249 -0.95 -3.11 20.04
CA LEU A 249 -1.55 -3.16 21.37
C LEU A 249 -2.17 -1.79 21.70
N SER A 250 -3.23 -1.79 22.51
CA SER A 250 -3.88 -0.53 22.90
C SER A 250 -2.90 0.41 23.59
N ALA A 251 -2.97 1.70 23.25
CA ALA A 251 -2.16 2.72 23.91
C ALA A 251 -2.46 2.84 25.42
N ASP A 252 -3.67 2.45 25.83
CA ASP A 252 -4.10 2.48 27.24
C ASP A 252 -3.31 1.49 28.11
N THR A 253 -2.64 0.51 27.51
CA THR A 253 -1.76 -0.42 28.23
C THR A 253 -0.39 0.18 28.52
N CYS A 254 -0.05 1.35 27.96
CA CYS A 254 1.29 1.96 28.02
C CYS A 254 1.21 3.38 28.58
N THR A 255 0.68 3.54 29.79
CA THR A 255 0.44 4.85 30.40
C THR A 255 1.62 5.38 31.23
N THR A 256 2.56 4.53 31.61
CA THR A 256 3.71 4.88 32.46
C THR A 256 5.03 4.56 31.79
N CYS A 257 6.14 5.13 32.33
CA CYS A 257 7.50 4.83 31.89
C CYS A 257 8.02 3.45 32.33
N ALA A 258 7.23 2.69 33.07
CA ALA A 258 7.59 1.34 33.43
C ALA A 258 7.45 0.40 32.21
N PRO A 259 8.46 -0.41 31.89
CA PRO A 259 8.32 -1.41 30.84
C PRO A 259 7.26 -2.44 31.26
N VAL A 260 6.37 -2.79 30.34
CA VAL A 260 5.45 -3.91 30.52
C VAL A 260 5.87 -4.99 29.53
N ALA A 261 6.33 -6.11 30.05
CA ALA A 261 6.84 -7.21 29.24
C ALA A 261 5.88 -7.56 28.10
N ASN A 262 6.42 -7.68 26.91
CA ASN A 262 5.69 -7.95 25.67
C ASN A 262 4.64 -6.92 25.23
N LYS A 263 4.36 -5.87 26.00
CA LYS A 263 3.32 -4.88 25.69
C LYS A 263 3.86 -3.49 25.43
N CYS A 264 4.77 -2.98 26.26
CA CYS A 264 5.23 -1.59 26.21
C CYS A 264 6.75 -1.50 26.22
N VAL A 265 7.27 -0.64 25.36
CA VAL A 265 8.68 -0.26 25.39
C VAL A 265 8.75 1.25 25.64
N PRO A 266 9.15 1.67 26.84
CA PRO A 266 9.41 3.08 27.11
C PRO A 266 10.74 3.49 26.43
N VAL A 267 10.73 4.63 25.76
CA VAL A 267 11.93 5.28 25.23
C VAL A 267 12.33 6.39 26.21
N PRO A 268 13.43 6.23 26.96
CA PRO A 268 13.89 7.25 27.88
C PRO A 268 14.19 8.59 27.17
N ILE A 269 13.88 9.68 27.84
CA ILE A 269 14.16 11.03 27.37
C ILE A 269 15.35 11.59 28.13
N SER A 270 16.35 12.05 27.39
CA SER A 270 17.51 12.74 27.98
C SER A 270 17.11 14.05 28.66
N ASN A 271 17.75 14.38 29.78
CA ASN A 271 17.61 15.70 30.41
C ASN A 271 18.07 16.85 29.50
N GLN A 272 18.84 16.55 28.45
CA GLN A 272 19.29 17.50 27.44
C GLN A 272 18.35 17.60 26.23
N ASP A 273 17.22 16.88 26.22
CA ASP A 273 16.23 17.02 25.15
C ASP A 273 15.70 18.45 25.11
N THR A 274 15.61 19.03 23.93
CA THR A 274 15.12 20.42 23.75
C THR A 274 13.63 20.55 24.01
N ASN A 275 12.86 19.46 23.89
CA ASN A 275 11.42 19.46 24.13
C ASN A 275 11.10 19.36 25.62
N ALA A 276 10.66 20.47 26.20
CA ALA A 276 10.35 20.55 27.64
C ALA A 276 9.24 19.56 28.06
N MET A 277 8.24 19.33 27.21
CA MET A 277 7.13 18.41 27.51
C MET A 277 7.64 16.96 27.58
N PHE A 278 8.54 16.57 26.67
CA PHE A 278 9.13 15.23 26.69
C PHE A 278 10.02 15.05 27.92
N ARG A 279 10.84 16.06 28.27
CA ARG A 279 11.65 16.01 29.52
C ARG A 279 10.79 15.86 30.75
N GLN A 280 9.70 16.62 30.86
CA GLN A 280 8.78 16.54 31.99
C GLN A 280 8.14 15.15 32.12
N LYS A 281 7.83 14.51 30.98
CA LYS A 281 7.26 13.15 30.96
C LYS A 281 8.30 12.07 31.25
N GLY A 282 9.57 12.32 30.99
CA GLY A 282 10.70 11.42 31.24
C GLY A 282 10.82 10.26 30.23
N CYS A 283 9.78 9.94 29.49
CA CYS A 283 9.82 8.92 28.45
C CYS A 283 8.72 9.13 27.39
N LEU A 284 8.92 8.53 26.23
CA LEU A 284 7.85 8.25 25.27
C LEU A 284 7.42 6.78 25.43
N THR A 285 6.15 6.56 25.70
CA THR A 285 5.59 5.21 25.85
C THR A 285 5.12 4.70 24.49
N ILE A 286 5.70 3.60 24.03
CA ILE A 286 5.39 3.01 22.72
C ILE A 286 4.79 1.62 22.92
N PRO A 287 3.51 1.42 22.59
CA PRO A 287 2.93 0.08 22.58
C PRO A 287 3.59 -0.75 21.49
N ARG A 288 3.93 -1.98 21.82
CA ARG A 288 4.50 -2.93 20.86
C ARG A 288 3.47 -3.33 19.81
N SER A 289 3.95 -3.73 18.65
CA SER A 289 3.11 -4.46 17.70
C SER A 289 2.75 -5.82 18.28
N ALA A 290 1.52 -6.26 18.07
CA ALA A 290 1.08 -7.57 18.54
C ALA A 290 1.88 -8.68 17.86
N ALA A 291 2.28 -9.67 18.65
CA ALA A 291 2.90 -10.87 18.12
C ALA A 291 1.85 -11.80 17.51
N VAL A 292 2.21 -12.51 16.45
CA VAL A 292 1.44 -13.66 15.98
C VAL A 292 1.50 -14.74 17.06
N CYS A 293 0.34 -15.33 17.42
CA CYS A 293 0.26 -16.34 18.46
C CYS A 293 1.19 -17.54 18.17
N GLY A 294 1.93 -17.96 19.17
CA GLY A 294 2.95 -19.02 19.05
C GLY A 294 4.33 -18.51 18.63
N THR A 295 4.51 -17.21 18.39
CA THR A 295 5.81 -16.60 18.09
C THR A 295 6.30 -15.70 19.24
N GLY A 296 7.57 -15.31 19.23
CA GLY A 296 8.18 -14.52 20.29
C GLY A 296 8.64 -15.36 21.49
N VAL A 297 8.93 -16.63 21.25
CA VAL A 297 9.48 -17.59 22.21
C VAL A 297 10.76 -18.20 21.66
N GLN A 298 11.55 -18.83 22.52
CA GLN A 298 12.81 -19.47 22.12
C GLN A 298 12.58 -20.42 20.92
N GLY A 299 13.39 -20.28 19.89
CA GLY A 299 13.29 -21.06 18.65
C GLY A 299 12.21 -20.60 17.65
N MET A 300 11.31 -19.69 18.05
CA MET A 300 10.27 -19.11 17.20
C MET A 300 10.24 -17.58 17.35
N PRO A 301 11.05 -16.85 16.60
CA PRO A 301 11.13 -15.40 16.68
C PRO A 301 9.77 -14.72 16.50
N ARG A 302 9.58 -13.58 17.17
CA ARG A 302 8.35 -12.78 17.12
C ARG A 302 8.05 -12.30 15.72
N GLU A 303 6.85 -12.59 15.24
CA GLU A 303 6.33 -12.12 13.97
C GLU A 303 5.16 -11.16 14.17
N GLN A 304 5.00 -10.21 13.26
CA GLN A 304 3.92 -9.23 13.27
C GLN A 304 2.94 -9.52 12.15
N LEU A 305 1.65 -9.27 12.43
CA LEU A 305 0.54 -9.54 11.53
C LEU A 305 0.26 -8.34 10.63
N ASN A 306 -0.04 -8.60 9.34
CA ASN A 306 -0.67 -7.67 8.44
C ASN A 306 -2.20 -7.92 8.42
N GLU A 307 -3.00 -6.96 8.91
CA GLU A 307 -4.46 -7.07 8.87
C GLU A 307 -5.03 -6.82 7.45
N ASN A 308 -4.25 -6.20 6.56
CA ASN A 308 -4.67 -5.92 5.19
C ASN A 308 -4.17 -6.98 4.21
N THR A 309 -4.79 -7.03 3.04
CA THR A 309 -4.25 -7.77 1.91
C THR A 309 -2.92 -7.16 1.47
N ALA A 310 -2.02 -7.97 0.92
CA ALA A 310 -0.77 -7.48 0.35
C ALA A 310 -0.92 -6.90 -1.06
N PHE A 311 -2.13 -6.98 -1.60
CA PHE A 311 -2.44 -6.54 -2.96
C PHE A 311 -2.80 -5.06 -3.00
N VAL A 312 -2.54 -4.43 -4.13
CA VAL A 312 -3.04 -3.09 -4.44
C VAL A 312 -4.47 -3.25 -4.97
N ASP A 313 -5.44 -3.31 -4.07
CA ASP A 313 -6.82 -3.73 -4.39
C ASP A 313 -7.90 -2.81 -3.81
N GLY A 314 -7.51 -1.71 -3.16
CA GLY A 314 -8.43 -0.79 -2.52
C GLY A 314 -8.95 -1.28 -1.17
N SER A 315 -8.22 -2.17 -0.49
CA SER A 315 -8.62 -2.66 0.85
C SER A 315 -8.81 -1.53 1.86
N THR A 316 -8.12 -0.40 1.70
CA THR A 316 -8.39 0.82 2.47
C THR A 316 -9.84 1.28 2.34
N ILE A 317 -10.41 1.19 1.14
CA ILE A 317 -11.76 1.66 0.83
C ILE A 317 -12.80 0.62 1.28
N TYR A 318 -12.56 -0.65 0.98
CA TYR A 318 -13.53 -1.73 1.08
C TYR A 318 -13.42 -2.56 2.37
N GLY A 319 -12.28 -2.49 3.05
CA GLY A 319 -11.91 -3.40 4.13
C GLY A 319 -11.22 -4.65 3.63
N SER A 320 -10.60 -5.37 4.56
CA SER A 320 -9.88 -6.63 4.31
C SER A 320 -10.60 -7.84 4.92
N ASN A 321 -11.86 -7.67 5.30
CA ASN A 321 -12.75 -8.74 5.76
C ASN A 321 -14.21 -8.35 5.49
N TYR A 322 -15.08 -9.33 5.53
CA TYR A 322 -16.48 -9.13 5.20
C TYR A 322 -17.24 -8.24 6.21
N LYS A 323 -16.88 -8.29 7.49
CA LYS A 323 -17.51 -7.44 8.51
C LYS A 323 -17.22 -5.95 8.28
N ASP A 324 -16.00 -5.62 7.89
CA ASP A 324 -15.63 -4.24 7.57
C ASP A 324 -16.27 -3.81 6.25
N LEU A 325 -16.36 -4.69 5.24
CA LEU A 325 -17.10 -4.41 4.02
C LEU A 325 -18.56 -4.02 4.28
N LEU A 326 -19.26 -4.74 5.17
CA LEU A 326 -20.66 -4.45 5.51
C LEU A 326 -20.86 -3.07 6.16
N LYS A 327 -19.82 -2.52 6.79
CA LYS A 327 -19.89 -1.16 7.35
C LYS A 327 -19.97 -0.10 6.24
N VAL A 328 -19.29 -0.33 5.13
CA VAL A 328 -19.10 0.65 4.04
C VAL A 328 -20.01 0.39 2.83
N ARG A 329 -20.41 -0.84 2.57
CA ARG A 329 -21.30 -1.19 1.46
C ARG A 329 -22.75 -0.81 1.75
N ASP A 330 -23.46 -0.25 0.76
CA ASP A 330 -24.86 0.12 0.86
C ASP A 330 -25.78 -1.08 0.59
N GLY A 331 -25.96 -1.92 1.60
CA GLY A 331 -26.80 -3.10 1.54
C GLY A 331 -26.43 -4.03 0.38
N ARG A 332 -27.43 -4.39 -0.43
CA ARG A 332 -27.27 -5.21 -1.64
C ARG A 332 -27.17 -4.37 -2.93
N SER A 333 -27.12 -3.04 -2.82
CA SER A 333 -26.84 -2.18 -3.98
C SER A 333 -25.39 -2.35 -4.44
N GLY A 334 -25.10 -1.88 -5.64
CA GLY A 334 -23.73 -1.80 -6.13
C GLY A 334 -22.94 -0.63 -5.56
N LEU A 335 -23.46 0.09 -4.57
CA LEU A 335 -22.92 1.35 -4.08
C LEU A 335 -22.21 1.21 -2.73
N LEU A 336 -21.35 2.17 -2.43
CA LEU A 336 -20.85 2.44 -1.09
C LEU A 336 -21.77 3.45 -0.40
N LYS A 337 -21.91 3.32 0.91
CA LYS A 337 -22.64 4.26 1.76
C LYS A 337 -21.99 5.63 1.71
N MET A 338 -22.82 6.66 1.58
CA MET A 338 -22.40 8.06 1.62
C MET A 338 -23.39 8.86 2.45
N SER A 339 -22.91 9.84 3.18
CA SER A 339 -23.72 10.81 3.92
C SER A 339 -23.75 12.15 3.20
N ARG A 340 -24.87 12.85 3.26
CA ARG A 340 -24.97 14.24 2.79
C ARG A 340 -24.89 15.19 3.98
N PHE A 341 -23.91 16.10 3.94
CA PHE A 341 -23.71 17.11 4.97
C PHE A 341 -23.31 18.44 4.32
N ASN A 342 -24.00 19.54 4.65
CA ASN A 342 -23.77 20.87 4.06
C ASN A 342 -23.63 20.84 2.52
N ASN A 343 -24.56 20.18 1.85
CA ASN A 343 -24.55 19.95 0.39
C ASN A 343 -23.34 19.18 -0.16
N MET A 344 -22.51 18.59 0.70
CA MET A 344 -21.39 17.74 0.32
C MET A 344 -21.77 16.27 0.48
N MET A 345 -21.35 15.43 -0.47
CA MET A 345 -21.38 13.98 -0.32
C MET A 345 -20.06 13.56 0.33
N VAL A 346 -20.13 13.05 1.55
CA VAL A 346 -19.00 12.61 2.36
C VAL A 346 -19.18 11.15 2.78
N LEU A 347 -18.14 10.57 3.36
CA LEU A 347 -18.21 9.24 3.95
C LEU A 347 -19.23 9.20 5.11
N PRO A 348 -19.80 8.04 5.44
CA PRO A 348 -20.62 7.90 6.63
C PRO A 348 -19.85 8.28 7.89
N PHE A 349 -20.52 8.93 8.81
CA PHE A 349 -19.98 9.30 10.13
C PHE A 349 -21.12 9.34 11.16
N ASP A 350 -20.78 9.27 12.43
CA ASP A 350 -21.75 9.36 13.52
C ASP A 350 -22.20 10.82 13.71
N SER A 351 -23.33 11.16 13.11
CA SER A 351 -23.93 12.50 13.20
C SER A 351 -24.57 12.79 14.57
N SER A 352 -24.82 11.79 15.41
CA SER A 352 -25.40 11.99 16.75
C SER A 352 -24.45 12.76 17.67
N ARG A 353 -23.17 12.76 17.35
CA ARG A 353 -22.13 13.54 18.06
C ARG A 353 -21.96 14.96 17.56
N CYS A 354 -22.70 15.35 16.53
CA CYS A 354 -22.70 16.69 15.98
C CYS A 354 -23.81 17.51 16.66
N GLY A 355 -23.45 18.49 17.47
CA GLY A 355 -24.41 19.42 18.08
C GLY A 355 -25.10 20.31 17.04
N ALA A 356 -26.20 20.94 17.43
CA ALA A 356 -26.97 21.86 16.58
C ALA A 356 -26.20 23.13 16.20
N THR A 357 -25.10 23.45 16.89
CA THR A 357 -24.28 24.63 16.66
C THR A 357 -23.17 24.30 15.65
N ILE A 358 -22.99 25.15 14.65
CA ILE A 358 -21.94 25.03 13.65
C ILE A 358 -20.58 24.93 14.35
N GLY A 359 -19.83 23.88 14.08
CA GLY A 359 -18.49 23.64 14.64
C GLY A 359 -18.43 22.70 15.84
N THR A 360 -19.55 22.20 16.36
CA THR A 360 -19.58 21.33 17.56
C THR A 360 -19.65 19.83 17.28
N CYS A 361 -19.28 19.39 16.09
CA CYS A 361 -19.11 17.97 15.79
C CYS A 361 -17.80 17.45 16.41
N ALA A 362 -17.81 17.25 17.73
CA ALA A 362 -16.61 17.04 18.57
C ALA A 362 -16.00 15.65 18.34
N ALA A 363 -15.96 15.01 17.34
CA ALA A 363 -15.24 13.77 16.95
C ALA A 363 -15.91 13.06 15.77
N ALA A 364 -16.21 13.77 14.67
CA ALA A 364 -16.67 13.13 13.46
C ALA A 364 -15.56 12.24 12.92
N SER A 365 -15.68 10.95 13.16
CA SER A 365 -14.85 9.93 12.53
C SER A 365 -15.61 9.35 11.36
N PHE A 366 -15.03 9.44 10.17
CA PHE A 366 -15.56 8.79 8.99
C PHE A 366 -15.44 7.27 9.10
N VAL A 367 -16.45 6.57 8.58
CA VAL A 367 -16.46 5.11 8.47
C VAL A 367 -15.96 4.71 7.08
N THR A 368 -14.90 3.93 7.06
CA THR A 368 -14.26 3.42 5.84
C THR A 368 -13.83 1.97 6.04
N GLY A 369 -13.28 1.34 5.01
CA GLY A 369 -12.65 0.03 5.13
C GLY A 369 -11.46 0.00 6.08
N ASP A 370 -10.77 1.13 6.26
CA ASP A 370 -9.65 1.28 7.19
C ASP A 370 -9.87 2.47 8.14
N SER A 371 -9.86 2.22 9.43
CA SER A 371 -10.09 3.24 10.48
C SER A 371 -9.05 4.38 10.48
N ARG A 372 -7.88 4.15 9.89
CA ARG A 372 -6.80 5.16 9.78
C ARG A 372 -7.12 6.29 8.78
N SER A 373 -8.21 6.19 8.02
CA SER A 373 -8.69 7.26 7.12
C SER A 373 -8.83 8.61 7.80
N ASN A 374 -9.03 8.63 9.12
CA ASN A 374 -9.22 9.84 9.92
C ASN A 374 -7.91 10.45 10.44
N MET A 375 -6.76 9.86 10.13
CA MET A 375 -5.47 10.33 10.67
C MET A 375 -5.10 11.74 10.20
N PHE A 376 -5.49 12.12 8.99
CA PHE A 376 -5.21 13.44 8.43
C PHE A 376 -6.30 13.85 7.43
N ILE A 377 -6.70 15.12 7.43
CA ILE A 377 -7.80 15.60 6.57
C ILE A 377 -7.52 15.44 5.06
N GLY A 378 -6.26 15.55 4.65
CA GLY A 378 -5.85 15.24 3.27
C GLY A 378 -6.12 13.78 2.91
N LEU A 379 -5.80 12.86 3.81
CA LEU A 379 -6.07 11.43 3.63
C LEU A 379 -7.58 11.15 3.58
N SER A 380 -8.36 11.69 4.52
CA SER A 380 -9.83 11.58 4.49
C SER A 380 -10.42 12.06 3.16
N SER A 381 -9.81 13.10 2.57
CA SER A 381 -10.24 13.62 1.27
C SER A 381 -10.05 12.61 0.14
N LEU A 382 -8.95 11.83 0.13
CA LEU A 382 -8.72 10.77 -0.84
C LEU A 382 -9.75 9.64 -0.70
N TYR A 383 -10.05 9.22 0.51
CA TYR A 383 -11.08 8.21 0.76
C TYR A 383 -12.47 8.67 0.26
N ILE A 384 -12.81 9.95 0.45
CA ILE A 384 -14.05 10.53 -0.08
C ILE A 384 -14.04 10.51 -1.63
N ILE A 385 -12.91 10.84 -2.28
CA ILE A 385 -12.79 10.77 -3.75
C ILE A 385 -13.06 9.36 -4.24
N PHE A 386 -12.41 8.35 -3.67
CA PHE A 386 -12.56 6.97 -4.15
C PHE A 386 -13.93 6.39 -3.85
N ALA A 387 -14.58 6.76 -2.75
CA ALA A 387 -15.97 6.38 -2.49
C ALA A 387 -16.94 7.01 -3.51
N ARG A 388 -16.71 8.28 -3.88
CA ARG A 388 -17.48 8.96 -4.95
C ARG A 388 -17.21 8.31 -6.31
N GLU A 389 -15.95 7.97 -6.61
CA GLU A 389 -15.57 7.32 -7.87
C GLU A 389 -16.21 5.95 -8.00
N HIS A 390 -16.14 5.12 -6.97
CA HIS A 390 -16.86 3.85 -6.94
C HIS A 390 -18.34 4.06 -7.26
N ASN A 391 -19.01 4.96 -6.57
CA ASN A 391 -20.43 5.21 -6.79
C ASN A 391 -20.75 5.81 -8.17
N ARG A 392 -19.85 6.58 -8.75
CA ARG A 392 -19.97 7.10 -10.11
C ARG A 392 -19.92 5.97 -11.13
N ILE A 393 -18.91 5.12 -11.05
CA ILE A 393 -18.73 3.95 -11.95
C ILE A 393 -19.90 3.00 -11.80
N ALA A 394 -20.30 2.64 -10.58
CA ALA A 394 -21.43 1.74 -10.35
C ALA A 394 -22.73 2.23 -11.00
N ARG A 395 -23.03 3.54 -10.90
CA ARG A 395 -24.23 4.11 -11.54
C ARG A 395 -24.14 4.08 -13.06
N VAL A 396 -22.97 4.29 -13.65
CA VAL A 396 -22.77 4.19 -15.11
C VAL A 396 -22.95 2.74 -15.55
N LEU A 397 -22.32 1.79 -14.87
CA LEU A 397 -22.47 0.35 -15.16
C LEU A 397 -23.93 -0.11 -15.05
N GLN A 398 -24.67 0.38 -14.04
CA GLN A 398 -26.08 0.05 -13.86
C GLN A 398 -26.95 0.54 -15.02
N LYS A 399 -26.69 1.76 -15.53
CA LYS A 399 -27.42 2.29 -16.69
C LYS A 399 -27.16 1.47 -17.96
N LEU A 400 -25.95 1.01 -18.13
CA LEU A 400 -25.53 0.22 -19.29
C LEU A 400 -25.96 -1.25 -19.19
N ASN A 401 -26.10 -1.75 -17.96
CA ASN A 401 -26.47 -3.14 -17.68
C ASN A 401 -27.61 -3.19 -16.66
N PRO A 402 -28.84 -2.82 -17.05
CA PRO A 402 -29.97 -2.73 -16.11
C PRO A 402 -30.32 -4.07 -15.42
N ALA A 403 -29.98 -5.20 -16.06
CA ALA A 403 -30.22 -6.53 -15.55
C ALA A 403 -29.15 -7.02 -14.52
N TRP A 404 -28.07 -6.26 -14.35
CA TRP A 404 -27.06 -6.64 -13.35
C TRP A 404 -27.58 -6.39 -11.94
N SER A 405 -27.34 -7.34 -11.06
CA SER A 405 -27.64 -7.14 -9.65
C SER A 405 -26.62 -6.22 -9.00
N GLY A 406 -26.98 -5.75 -7.80
CA GLY A 406 -26.09 -4.91 -7.03
C GLY A 406 -24.78 -5.60 -6.64
N ASP A 407 -24.78 -6.91 -6.43
CA ASP A 407 -23.56 -7.66 -6.13
C ASP A 407 -22.59 -7.67 -7.33
N ARG A 408 -23.11 -7.91 -8.54
CA ARG A 408 -22.32 -7.85 -9.76
C ARG A 408 -21.80 -6.44 -10.00
N LEU A 409 -22.66 -5.44 -9.90
CA LEU A 409 -22.27 -4.03 -10.02
C LEU A 409 -21.15 -3.66 -9.06
N PHE A 410 -21.25 -4.11 -7.80
CA PHE A 410 -20.25 -3.87 -6.80
C PHE A 410 -18.89 -4.47 -7.19
N GLN A 411 -18.86 -5.75 -7.59
CA GLN A 411 -17.60 -6.43 -7.90
C GLN A 411 -16.95 -5.91 -9.18
N GLU A 412 -17.73 -5.65 -10.22
CA GLU A 412 -17.20 -5.04 -11.46
C GLU A 412 -16.66 -3.64 -11.18
N THR A 413 -17.37 -2.85 -10.36
CA THR A 413 -16.91 -1.52 -9.95
C THR A 413 -15.63 -1.59 -9.13
N ARG A 414 -15.56 -2.48 -8.13
CA ARG A 414 -14.36 -2.69 -7.31
C ARG A 414 -13.15 -3.10 -8.16
N LYS A 415 -13.37 -3.96 -9.15
CA LYS A 415 -12.34 -4.40 -10.11
C LYS A 415 -11.76 -3.21 -10.89
N ILE A 416 -12.62 -2.29 -11.37
CA ILE A 416 -12.20 -1.09 -12.10
C ILE A 416 -11.46 -0.11 -11.18
N VAL A 417 -12.00 0.19 -9.98
CA VAL A 417 -11.36 1.11 -9.02
C VAL A 417 -9.99 0.57 -8.60
N GLY A 418 -9.86 -0.73 -8.33
CA GLY A 418 -8.56 -1.34 -8.04
C GLY A 418 -7.56 -1.18 -9.18
N ALA A 419 -8.01 -1.35 -10.44
CA ALA A 419 -7.17 -1.13 -11.61
C ALA A 419 -6.74 0.34 -11.76
N GLU A 420 -7.62 1.29 -11.46
CA GLU A 420 -7.29 2.73 -11.47
C GLU A 420 -6.22 3.07 -10.42
N ILE A 421 -6.33 2.49 -9.22
CA ILE A 421 -5.32 2.66 -8.15
C ILE A 421 -3.99 2.07 -8.61
N GLN A 422 -3.98 0.87 -9.20
CA GLN A 422 -2.78 0.24 -9.73
C GLN A 422 -2.15 1.08 -10.85
N ALA A 423 -2.95 1.61 -11.78
CA ALA A 423 -2.46 2.44 -12.87
C ALA A 423 -1.77 3.72 -12.36
N VAL A 424 -2.37 4.44 -11.41
CA VAL A 424 -1.74 5.62 -10.80
C VAL A 424 -0.47 5.25 -10.05
N LEU A 425 -0.49 4.15 -9.27
CA LEU A 425 0.67 3.70 -8.52
C LEU A 425 1.87 3.42 -9.41
N TYR A 426 1.70 2.59 -10.44
CA TYR A 426 2.82 2.13 -11.27
C TYR A 426 3.22 3.11 -12.38
N ASN A 427 2.30 3.95 -12.86
CA ASN A 427 2.60 4.90 -13.94
C ASN A 427 3.00 6.30 -13.44
N GLU A 428 2.62 6.68 -12.21
CA GLU A 428 2.91 8.02 -11.70
C GLU A 428 3.74 7.99 -10.41
N PHE A 429 3.32 7.26 -9.38
CA PHE A 429 3.92 7.35 -8.05
C PHE A 429 5.27 6.64 -7.96
N VAL A 430 5.34 5.35 -8.32
CA VAL A 430 6.58 4.56 -8.19
C VAL A 430 7.73 5.13 -9.03
N PRO A 431 7.50 5.60 -10.29
CA PRO A 431 8.53 6.29 -11.06
C PRO A 431 9.08 7.55 -10.38
N LEU A 432 8.25 8.32 -9.68
CA LEU A 432 8.72 9.49 -8.92
C LEU A 432 9.55 9.10 -7.69
N VAL A 433 9.19 8.00 -7.01
CA VAL A 433 9.96 7.50 -5.85
C VAL A 433 11.35 7.01 -6.27
N LEU A 434 11.43 6.20 -7.33
CA LEU A 434 12.63 5.47 -7.74
C LEU A 434 13.45 6.19 -8.81
N GLY A 435 12.91 7.27 -9.39
CA GLY A 435 13.53 8.00 -10.48
C GLY A 435 13.81 7.11 -11.70
N PRO A 436 14.86 7.41 -12.49
CA PRO A 436 15.26 6.59 -13.65
C PRO A 436 15.57 5.13 -13.32
N SER A 437 15.80 4.79 -12.05
CA SER A 437 16.03 3.40 -11.62
C SER A 437 14.76 2.55 -11.59
N ALA A 438 13.57 3.16 -11.70
CA ALA A 438 12.30 2.45 -11.60
C ALA A 438 12.17 1.32 -12.62
N GLU A 439 12.51 1.58 -13.88
CA GLU A 439 12.43 0.57 -14.95
C GLU A 439 13.31 -0.64 -14.64
N ARG A 440 14.55 -0.42 -14.22
CA ARG A 440 15.49 -1.50 -13.86
C ARG A 440 15.04 -2.27 -12.62
N LEU A 441 14.53 -1.57 -11.58
CA LEU A 441 14.15 -2.19 -10.31
C LEU A 441 12.84 -2.97 -10.40
N LEU A 442 11.88 -2.46 -11.17
CA LEU A 442 10.62 -3.15 -11.40
C LEU A 442 10.75 -4.26 -12.46
N GLY A 443 11.62 -4.05 -13.45
CA GLY A 443 11.70 -4.91 -14.65
C GLY A 443 10.44 -4.85 -15.53
N PRO A 444 10.43 -5.52 -16.66
CA PRO A 444 9.24 -5.66 -17.49
C PRO A 444 8.15 -6.46 -16.75
N TYR A 445 6.88 -6.20 -17.09
CA TYR A 445 5.79 -7.03 -16.61
C TYR A 445 5.57 -8.18 -17.61
N ASN A 446 5.78 -9.40 -17.14
CA ASN A 446 5.69 -10.61 -17.97
C ASN A 446 4.40 -11.42 -17.71
N GLY A 447 3.47 -10.87 -16.95
CA GLY A 447 2.25 -11.56 -16.54
C GLY A 447 2.30 -12.03 -15.08
N TYR A 448 1.25 -12.73 -14.67
CA TYR A 448 1.15 -13.31 -13.33
C TYR A 448 2.12 -14.49 -13.15
N GLU A 449 2.86 -14.47 -12.06
CA GLU A 449 3.82 -15.49 -11.66
C GLU A 449 3.37 -16.16 -10.35
N PRO A 450 2.78 -17.37 -10.39
CA PRO A 450 2.19 -18.02 -9.20
C PRO A 450 3.22 -18.35 -8.11
N ASN A 451 4.50 -18.46 -8.45
CA ASN A 451 5.58 -18.73 -7.50
C ASN A 451 6.14 -17.47 -6.84
N VAL A 452 5.67 -16.27 -7.23
CA VAL A 452 6.08 -15.02 -6.61
C VAL A 452 5.15 -14.71 -5.45
N ASP A 453 5.71 -14.63 -4.25
CA ASP A 453 4.99 -14.22 -3.05
C ASP A 453 4.81 -12.69 -3.01
N PRO A 454 3.58 -12.14 -3.16
CA PRO A 454 3.30 -10.71 -3.08
C PRO A 454 3.29 -10.16 -1.65
N SER A 455 3.38 -11.00 -0.64
CA SER A 455 3.28 -10.59 0.77
C SER A 455 4.18 -9.41 1.07
N VAL A 456 3.67 -8.48 1.86
CA VAL A 456 4.42 -7.27 2.21
C VAL A 456 5.58 -7.63 3.13
N SER A 457 6.79 -7.15 2.80
CA SER A 457 7.94 -7.37 3.66
C SER A 457 7.95 -6.42 4.86
N ASN A 458 8.43 -6.91 5.99
CA ASN A 458 8.54 -6.14 7.23
C ASN A 458 9.49 -4.95 7.05
N GLU A 459 10.59 -5.13 6.32
CA GLU A 459 11.56 -4.09 5.97
C GLU A 459 10.93 -2.98 5.11
N PHE A 460 10.02 -3.33 4.19
CA PHE A 460 9.29 -2.36 3.40
C PHE A 460 8.35 -1.52 4.26
N THR A 461 7.41 -2.15 4.97
CA THR A 461 6.36 -1.42 5.68
C THR A 461 6.86 -0.73 6.95
N THR A 462 7.89 -1.26 7.61
CA THR A 462 8.37 -0.74 8.88
C THR A 462 9.53 0.24 8.73
N ALA A 463 10.24 0.22 7.60
CA ALA A 463 11.35 1.13 7.33
C ALA A 463 11.21 1.84 5.97
N ALA A 464 11.41 1.14 4.85
CA ALA A 464 11.67 1.78 3.56
C ALA A 464 10.50 2.65 3.07
N PHE A 465 9.26 2.16 3.13
CA PHE A 465 8.10 2.92 2.66
C PHE A 465 7.66 4.05 3.61
N ARG A 466 8.28 4.14 4.80
CA ARG A 466 8.12 5.27 5.73
C ARG A 466 8.97 6.49 5.34
N PHE A 467 9.73 6.45 4.25
CA PHE A 467 10.45 7.62 3.74
C PHE A 467 9.51 8.81 3.53
N GLY A 468 8.25 8.55 3.17
CA GLY A 468 7.23 9.57 2.96
C GLY A 468 6.97 10.48 4.17
N HIS A 469 7.28 10.05 5.40
CA HIS A 469 7.19 10.91 6.57
C HIS A 469 8.13 12.14 6.46
N GLY A 470 9.25 11.98 5.76
CA GLY A 470 10.17 13.08 5.47
C GLY A 470 9.65 14.08 4.42
N THR A 471 8.59 13.76 3.69
CA THR A 471 7.99 14.67 2.71
C THR A 471 6.94 15.61 3.31
N ILE A 472 6.58 15.42 4.58
CA ILE A 472 5.58 16.22 5.30
C ILE A 472 6.15 17.62 5.57
N VAL A 473 5.38 18.65 5.19
CA VAL A 473 5.65 20.05 5.51
C VAL A 473 4.86 20.48 6.75
N GLU A 474 5.23 21.60 7.36
CA GLU A 474 4.59 22.08 8.58
C GLU A 474 3.21 22.67 8.34
N GLN A 475 3.03 23.38 7.22
CA GLN A 475 1.80 24.10 6.93
C GLN A 475 1.28 23.77 5.54
N TYR A 476 -0.04 23.70 5.42
CA TYR A 476 -0.77 23.46 4.19
C TYR A 476 -1.77 24.59 3.93
N SER A 477 -1.86 25.01 2.67
CA SER A 477 -2.87 25.96 2.21
C SER A 477 -4.24 25.31 2.09
N ARG A 478 -5.30 26.13 2.12
CA ARG A 478 -6.65 25.77 1.70
C ARG A 478 -7.13 26.84 0.71
N LEU A 479 -7.38 26.42 -0.53
CA LEU A 479 -7.60 27.33 -1.64
C LEU A 479 -9.00 27.19 -2.24
N SER A 480 -9.61 28.33 -2.53
CA SER A 480 -10.85 28.42 -3.30
C SER A 480 -10.66 28.00 -4.76
N ALA A 481 -11.74 27.96 -5.54
CA ALA A 481 -11.68 27.69 -6.98
C ALA A 481 -10.85 28.70 -7.78
N ASN A 482 -10.67 29.91 -7.24
CA ASN A 482 -9.87 30.98 -7.82
C ASN A 482 -8.45 31.03 -7.25
N GLU A 483 -7.98 29.92 -6.66
CA GLU A 483 -6.63 29.77 -6.07
C GLU A 483 -6.31 30.77 -4.94
N ARG A 484 -7.34 31.39 -4.34
CA ARG A 484 -7.19 32.29 -3.18
C ARG A 484 -7.44 31.54 -1.88
N PRO A 485 -6.77 31.91 -0.80
CA PRO A 485 -7.07 31.36 0.51
C PRO A 485 -8.56 31.48 0.85
N ILE A 486 -9.13 30.42 1.45
CA ILE A 486 -10.50 30.48 1.99
C ILE A 486 -10.52 31.18 3.35
N PRO A 487 -11.68 31.66 3.86
CA PRO A 487 -11.76 32.34 5.17
C PRO A 487 -11.21 31.53 6.33
N ALA A 488 -11.27 30.19 6.28
CA ALA A 488 -10.70 29.33 7.32
C ALA A 488 -9.15 29.30 7.31
N GLY A 489 -8.49 29.92 6.33
CA GLY A 489 -7.04 30.06 6.24
C GLY A 489 -6.27 28.76 6.01
N PRO A 490 -4.93 28.81 6.01
CA PRO A 490 -4.08 27.63 6.02
C PRO A 490 -4.19 26.88 7.36
N PHE A 491 -3.60 25.68 7.44
CA PHE A 491 -3.55 24.92 8.69
C PHE A 491 -2.18 24.26 8.88
N GLN A 492 -1.77 24.13 10.14
CA GLN A 492 -0.59 23.36 10.50
C GLN A 492 -0.87 21.87 10.36
N PHE A 493 0.15 21.04 10.08
CA PHE A 493 -0.03 19.61 9.91
C PHE A 493 -0.77 18.95 11.08
N ASN A 494 -0.38 19.27 12.32
CA ASN A 494 -1.01 18.77 13.54
C ASN A 494 -2.47 19.23 13.71
N GLU A 495 -2.85 20.40 13.17
CA GLU A 495 -4.24 20.86 13.17
C GLU A 495 -5.13 20.12 12.18
N GLY A 496 -4.54 19.47 11.17
CA GLY A 496 -5.22 18.57 10.24
C GLY A 496 -5.30 17.12 10.70
N THR A 497 -4.59 16.77 11.78
CA THR A 497 -4.49 15.40 12.29
C THR A 497 -5.63 15.06 13.23
N LEU A 498 -6.35 13.97 12.99
CA LEU A 498 -7.52 13.50 13.75
C LEU A 498 -8.64 14.56 13.87
N LYS A 499 -8.73 15.47 12.90
CA LYS A 499 -9.67 16.60 12.86
C LYS A 499 -10.60 16.55 11.64
N SER A 500 -11.17 15.38 11.34
CA SER A 500 -12.07 15.18 10.18
C SER A 500 -13.26 16.15 10.15
N GLN A 501 -13.69 16.68 11.30
CA GLN A 501 -14.73 17.71 11.36
C GLN A 501 -14.36 18.99 10.59
N LYS A 502 -13.07 19.31 10.39
CA LYS A 502 -12.67 20.43 9.54
C LYS A 502 -13.18 20.30 8.11
N LEU A 503 -13.27 19.08 7.59
CA LEU A 503 -13.87 18.83 6.26
C LEU A 503 -15.38 19.07 6.24
N LEU A 504 -16.06 18.95 7.34
CA LEU A 504 -17.51 19.17 7.44
C LEU A 504 -17.86 20.67 7.53
N PHE A 505 -17.06 21.46 8.24
CA PHE A 505 -17.38 22.84 8.60
C PHE A 505 -16.51 23.89 7.94
N GLU A 506 -15.34 23.54 7.39
CA GLU A 506 -14.36 24.50 6.88
C GLU A 506 -14.13 24.35 5.36
N GLY A 507 -15.21 24.17 4.60
CA GLY A 507 -15.19 24.23 3.13
C GLY A 507 -15.10 22.90 2.38
N GLY A 508 -15.03 21.75 3.08
CA GLY A 508 -15.01 20.43 2.45
C GLY A 508 -13.62 20.00 1.95
N ILE A 509 -13.62 19.02 1.06
CA ILE A 509 -12.39 18.45 0.51
C ILE A 509 -11.72 19.33 -0.54
N ASP A 510 -12.49 20.12 -1.28
CA ASP A 510 -12.00 20.87 -2.45
C ASP A 510 -10.87 21.85 -2.10
N PRO A 511 -11.00 22.71 -1.05
CA PRO A 511 -9.92 23.62 -0.66
C PRO A 511 -8.67 22.89 -0.15
N VAL A 512 -8.84 21.75 0.54
CA VAL A 512 -7.72 20.94 1.04
C VAL A 512 -6.94 20.34 -0.12
N LEU A 513 -7.64 19.76 -1.10
CA LEU A 513 -6.99 19.15 -2.27
C LEU A 513 -6.26 20.16 -3.14
N ARG A 514 -6.85 21.36 -3.36
CA ARG A 514 -6.15 22.45 -4.05
C ARG A 514 -4.93 22.93 -3.25
N GLY A 515 -5.05 22.99 -1.93
CA GLY A 515 -3.94 23.31 -1.04
C GLY A 515 -2.80 22.29 -1.14
N LEU A 516 -3.11 20.99 -1.10
CA LEU A 516 -2.13 19.92 -1.29
C LEU A 516 -1.48 19.96 -2.69
N TRP A 517 -2.26 20.31 -3.71
CA TRP A 517 -1.74 20.48 -5.06
C TRP A 517 -0.75 21.64 -5.16
N SER A 518 -1.05 22.78 -4.55
CA SER A 518 -0.22 23.99 -4.60
C SER A 518 0.97 23.98 -3.65
N THR A 519 0.94 23.11 -2.62
CA THR A 519 2.00 23.01 -1.63
C THR A 519 3.04 21.98 -2.06
N PRO A 520 4.30 22.37 -2.31
CA PRO A 520 5.35 21.41 -2.64
C PRO A 520 5.68 20.52 -1.43
N ILE A 521 6.16 19.30 -1.69
CA ILE A 521 6.71 18.46 -0.63
C ILE A 521 8.08 18.96 -0.16
N LYS A 522 8.48 18.51 1.02
CA LYS A 522 9.87 18.57 1.46
C LYS A 522 10.67 17.38 0.91
N ARG A 523 11.97 17.55 0.68
CA ARG A 523 12.86 16.42 0.39
C ARG A 523 12.91 15.47 1.60
N PRO A 524 12.83 14.14 1.39
CA PRO A 524 12.48 13.20 2.45
C PRO A 524 13.57 12.90 3.49
N GLN A 525 14.83 13.31 3.29
CA GLN A 525 15.99 12.91 4.11
C GLN A 525 15.93 13.38 5.57
N ARG A 526 15.04 14.28 5.91
CA ARG A 526 14.84 14.82 7.27
C ARG A 526 13.36 14.95 7.61
N LEU A 527 13.07 15.03 8.89
CA LEU A 527 11.72 15.20 9.45
C LEU A 527 11.55 16.63 10.01
N THR A 528 10.39 17.25 9.75
CA THR A 528 10.06 18.57 10.31
C THR A 528 9.61 18.47 11.76
N PRO A 529 9.70 19.57 12.53
CA PRO A 529 9.15 19.64 13.89
C PRO A 529 7.67 19.28 14.00
N ALA A 530 6.88 19.53 12.94
CA ALA A 530 5.48 19.09 12.89
C ALA A 530 5.28 17.62 13.25
N VAL A 531 6.24 16.75 12.90
CA VAL A 531 6.17 15.31 13.16
C VAL A 531 7.13 14.81 14.22
N THR A 532 8.20 15.55 14.55
CA THR A 532 9.15 15.14 15.59
C THR A 532 8.84 15.74 16.96
N GLU A 533 8.07 16.85 17.02
CA GLU A 533 7.79 17.56 18.26
C GLU A 533 6.29 17.72 18.55
N HIS A 534 5.45 17.77 17.50
CA HIS A 534 4.06 18.21 17.63
C HIS A 534 3.01 17.19 17.16
N LEU A 535 3.42 16.01 16.70
CA LEU A 535 2.46 15.00 16.24
C LEU A 535 1.60 14.51 17.40
N PHE A 536 0.28 14.50 17.22
CA PHE A 536 -0.71 14.13 18.25
C PHE A 536 -0.47 14.83 19.61
N SER A 537 0.00 16.05 19.58
CA SER A 537 0.32 16.93 20.71
C SER A 537 1.62 16.61 21.45
N ASN A 538 2.14 15.39 21.45
CA ASN A 538 3.30 15.01 22.27
C ASN A 538 3.99 13.72 21.79
N THR A 539 4.09 13.50 20.49
CA THR A 539 4.69 12.29 19.92
C THR A 539 5.78 12.67 18.91
N ASP A 540 6.86 11.91 18.89
CA ASP A 540 7.91 12.00 17.88
C ASP A 540 7.79 10.82 16.90
N LEU A 541 7.43 11.10 15.64
CA LEU A 541 7.29 10.09 14.60
C LEU A 541 8.62 9.44 14.23
N GLY A 542 9.73 10.19 14.27
CA GLY A 542 11.07 9.64 14.04
C GLY A 542 11.43 8.59 15.09
N THR A 543 11.22 8.92 16.37
CA THR A 543 11.36 7.97 17.49
C THR A 543 10.48 6.73 17.29
N MET A 544 9.21 6.93 16.92
CA MET A 544 8.28 5.82 16.67
C MET A 544 8.74 4.91 15.53
N ASN A 545 9.27 5.47 14.44
CA ASN A 545 9.74 4.68 13.29
C ASN A 545 10.98 3.86 13.66
N ILE A 546 11.95 4.47 14.33
CA ILE A 546 13.18 3.79 14.80
C ILE A 546 12.80 2.67 15.77
N MET A 547 11.98 3.00 16.77
CA MET A 547 11.58 2.01 17.78
C MET A 547 10.74 0.88 17.17
N ARG A 548 9.90 1.18 16.17
CA ARG A 548 9.12 0.17 15.45
C ARG A 548 10.03 -0.81 14.69
N GLY A 549 11.10 -0.33 14.07
CA GLY A 549 12.11 -1.19 13.44
C GLY A 549 12.78 -2.13 14.47
N ARG A 550 13.12 -1.60 15.65
CA ARG A 550 13.69 -2.39 16.75
C ARG A 550 12.69 -3.40 17.31
N ASP A 551 11.42 -2.98 17.53
CA ASP A 551 10.31 -3.83 17.99
C ASP A 551 10.00 -4.99 17.02
N HIS A 552 10.20 -4.77 15.73
CA HIS A 552 10.01 -5.79 14.71
C HIS A 552 11.27 -6.64 14.45
N GLY A 553 12.36 -6.38 15.16
CA GLY A 553 13.61 -7.10 14.96
C GLY A 553 14.17 -6.91 13.56
N LEU A 554 14.04 -5.71 12.96
CA LEU A 554 14.57 -5.47 11.63
C LEU A 554 16.09 -5.60 11.60
N PRO A 555 16.65 -6.14 10.50
CA PRO A 555 18.10 -6.16 10.29
C PRO A 555 18.66 -4.73 10.21
N SER A 556 19.96 -4.60 10.49
CA SER A 556 20.65 -3.33 10.41
C SER A 556 20.71 -2.79 8.98
N TYR A 557 21.01 -1.50 8.84
CA TYR A 557 21.20 -0.84 7.56
C TYR A 557 22.26 -1.55 6.70
N ASN A 558 23.42 -1.88 7.27
CA ASN A 558 24.50 -2.60 6.57
C ASN A 558 24.06 -3.98 6.05
N LYS A 559 23.33 -4.76 6.84
CA LYS A 559 22.84 -6.07 6.40
C LYS A 559 21.84 -5.94 5.24
N MET A 560 21.00 -4.91 5.26
CA MET A 560 20.09 -4.67 4.13
C MET A 560 20.85 -4.17 2.90
N ARG A 561 21.91 -3.39 3.04
CA ARG A 561 22.77 -3.06 1.90
C ARG A 561 23.38 -4.31 1.29
N GLN A 562 23.92 -5.21 2.12
CA GLN A 562 24.46 -6.50 1.68
C GLN A 562 23.41 -7.33 0.93
N PHE A 563 22.18 -7.44 1.46
CA PHE A 563 21.05 -8.11 0.80
C PHE A 563 20.75 -7.49 -0.58
N CYS A 564 20.85 -6.18 -0.70
CA CYS A 564 20.66 -5.45 -1.95
C CYS A 564 21.87 -5.53 -2.92
N GLY A 565 22.93 -6.24 -2.57
CA GLY A 565 24.17 -6.29 -3.37
C GLY A 565 24.93 -4.96 -3.42
N LEU A 566 24.69 -4.10 -2.42
CA LEU A 566 25.35 -2.80 -2.28
C LEU A 566 26.59 -2.93 -1.39
N ARG A 567 27.57 -2.03 -1.60
CA ARG A 567 28.76 -1.98 -0.76
C ARG A 567 28.39 -1.70 0.71
N VAL A 568 29.02 -2.41 1.63
CA VAL A 568 28.86 -2.31 3.08
C VAL A 568 30.02 -1.48 3.65
N ALA A 569 29.76 -0.61 4.61
CA ALA A 569 30.79 0.16 5.33
C ALA A 569 31.18 -0.55 6.64
N TYR A 570 32.46 -0.75 6.83
CA TYR A 570 33.02 -1.31 8.05
C TYR A 570 33.49 -0.23 9.06
N SER A 571 33.51 1.02 8.63
CA SER A 571 33.79 2.18 9.46
C SER A 571 32.89 3.35 9.09
N PHE A 572 32.77 4.34 9.99
CA PHE A 572 32.00 5.55 9.70
C PHE A 572 32.62 6.42 8.60
N ASP A 573 33.93 6.30 8.38
CA ASP A 573 34.60 7.02 7.28
C ASP A 573 34.24 6.42 5.92
N GLU A 574 34.10 5.09 5.82
CA GLU A 574 33.68 4.43 4.59
C GLU A 574 32.24 4.78 4.17
N LEU A 575 31.40 5.26 5.09
CA LEU A 575 30.09 5.77 4.75
C LEU A 575 30.15 6.97 3.78
N ALA A 576 31.30 7.63 3.64
CA ALA A 576 31.46 8.80 2.77
C ALA A 576 31.11 8.55 1.30
N GLU A 577 31.11 7.31 0.84
CA GLU A 577 30.76 6.96 -0.53
C GLU A 577 29.25 7.06 -0.83
N TYR A 578 28.39 7.02 0.19
CA TYR A 578 26.94 7.02 0.02
C TYR A 578 26.17 7.79 1.10
N ILE A 579 26.86 8.39 2.05
CA ILE A 579 26.37 9.44 2.96
C ILE A 579 27.43 10.54 2.92
N THR A 580 27.35 11.41 1.93
CA THR A 580 28.42 12.38 1.63
C THR A 580 28.51 13.52 2.63
N ASP A 581 27.42 13.83 3.36
CA ASP A 581 27.42 14.89 4.38
C ASP A 581 28.26 14.49 5.60
N PRO A 582 29.43 15.16 5.85
CA PRO A 582 30.29 14.83 6.98
C PRO A 582 29.65 15.12 8.34
N THR A 583 28.66 16.00 8.39
CA THR A 583 27.94 16.31 9.64
C THR A 583 27.08 15.13 10.05
N ILE A 584 26.43 14.49 9.08
CA ILE A 584 25.62 13.29 9.32
C ILE A 584 26.51 12.13 9.76
N ARG A 585 27.65 11.91 9.10
CA ARG A 585 28.57 10.83 9.49
C ARG A 585 29.09 11.00 10.91
N ARG A 586 29.46 12.25 11.31
CA ARG A 586 29.83 12.56 12.71
C ARG A 586 28.67 12.29 13.68
N SER A 587 27.46 12.67 13.32
CA SER A 587 26.28 12.37 14.15
C SER A 587 26.03 10.86 14.24
N LEU A 588 26.20 10.11 13.15
CA LEU A 588 26.09 8.66 13.16
C LEU A 588 27.12 8.02 14.12
N SER A 589 28.39 8.44 14.06
CA SER A 589 29.44 7.92 14.94
C SER A 589 29.25 8.32 16.42
N SER A 590 28.51 9.39 16.70
CA SER A 590 28.17 9.77 18.09
C SER A 590 26.97 8.99 18.66
N ILE A 591 26.10 8.46 17.79
CA ILE A 591 24.85 7.76 18.17
C ILE A 591 25.03 6.24 18.16
N TYR A 592 25.82 5.70 17.23
CA TYR A 592 26.03 4.26 17.07
C TYR A 592 27.48 3.89 17.35
N ALA A 593 27.69 2.76 18.05
CA ALA A 593 29.02 2.26 18.35
C ALA A 593 29.69 1.65 17.11
N SER A 594 28.91 1.13 16.18
CA SER A 594 29.36 0.48 14.95
C SER A 594 28.42 0.83 13.79
N THR A 595 28.93 0.79 12.55
CA THR A 595 28.10 0.90 11.35
C THR A 595 27.07 -0.24 11.25
N ASP A 596 27.35 -1.39 11.84
CA ASP A 596 26.44 -2.54 11.91
C ASP A 596 25.29 -2.33 12.90
N ASP A 597 25.38 -1.34 13.78
CA ASP A 597 24.30 -0.98 14.71
C ASP A 597 23.33 0.07 14.12
N ILE A 598 23.62 0.66 12.97
CA ILE A 598 22.76 1.67 12.36
C ILE A 598 21.39 1.07 12.05
N ASP A 599 20.36 1.66 12.64
CA ASP A 599 18.97 1.24 12.36
C ASP A 599 18.64 1.41 10.87
N LEU A 600 17.98 0.42 10.27
CA LEU A 600 17.61 0.43 8.84
C LEU A 600 16.88 1.72 8.43
N TYR A 601 15.92 2.17 9.25
CA TYR A 601 15.19 3.40 8.95
C TYR A 601 16.11 4.64 8.95
N VAL A 602 17.01 4.73 9.92
CA VAL A 602 17.94 5.87 10.03
C VAL A 602 18.90 5.90 8.85
N GLY A 603 19.61 4.79 8.62
CA GLY A 603 20.57 4.70 7.51
C GLY A 603 19.94 4.99 6.15
N GLY A 604 18.78 4.36 5.87
CA GLY A 604 18.08 4.57 4.61
C GLY A 604 17.49 5.97 4.42
N MET A 605 17.17 6.69 5.52
CA MET A 605 16.72 8.09 5.45
C MET A 605 17.85 9.07 5.18
N VAL A 606 19.03 8.83 5.74
CA VAL A 606 20.17 9.75 5.59
C VAL A 606 21.09 9.40 4.43
N GLU A 607 20.88 8.28 3.78
CA GLU A 607 21.57 7.86 2.57
C GLU A 607 21.34 8.86 1.42
N ASP A 608 22.38 9.16 0.65
CA ASP A 608 22.25 10.03 -0.52
C ASP A 608 21.29 9.43 -1.53
N THR A 609 20.42 10.26 -2.08
CA THR A 609 19.39 9.80 -3.03
C THR A 609 20.00 9.38 -4.35
N LEU A 610 19.43 8.39 -5.00
CA LEU A 610 19.71 8.11 -6.40
C LEU A 610 19.35 9.33 -7.25
N MET A 611 20.09 9.53 -8.31
CA MET A 611 19.85 10.66 -9.24
C MET A 611 18.39 10.64 -9.75
N GLY A 612 17.69 11.74 -9.54
CA GLY A 612 16.28 11.89 -9.95
C GLY A 612 15.27 11.05 -9.13
N ALA A 613 15.69 10.43 -8.02
CA ALA A 613 14.84 9.69 -7.12
C ALA A 613 14.64 10.42 -5.78
N LEU A 614 13.68 9.99 -5.00
CA LEU A 614 13.41 10.52 -3.66
C LEU A 614 14.13 9.73 -2.55
N VAL A 615 14.66 8.56 -2.85
CA VAL A 615 15.28 7.65 -1.90
C VAL A 615 16.67 7.22 -2.35
N GLY A 616 17.50 6.81 -1.39
CA GLY A 616 18.81 6.24 -1.64
C GLY A 616 18.74 4.78 -2.13
N PRO A 617 19.88 4.19 -2.53
CA PRO A 617 19.95 2.85 -3.11
C PRO A 617 19.32 1.76 -2.26
N THR A 618 19.49 1.82 -0.93
CA THR A 618 18.97 0.80 -0.01
C THR A 618 17.44 0.79 0.01
N PHE A 619 16.81 1.95 0.19
CA PHE A 619 15.36 2.04 0.15
C PHE A 619 14.80 1.80 -1.25
N ALA A 620 15.50 2.22 -2.31
CA ALA A 620 15.10 1.95 -3.68
C ALA A 620 15.06 0.44 -3.98
N CYS A 621 16.05 -0.31 -3.50
CA CYS A 621 16.08 -1.78 -3.61
C CYS A 621 14.86 -2.43 -2.94
N ILE A 622 14.59 -2.08 -1.67
CA ILE A 622 13.48 -2.66 -0.89
C ILE A 622 12.12 -2.30 -1.53
N ILE A 623 11.93 -1.03 -1.89
CA ILE A 623 10.69 -0.52 -2.50
C ILE A 623 10.47 -1.14 -3.89
N GLY A 624 11.50 -1.15 -4.73
CA GLY A 624 11.43 -1.75 -6.06
C GLY A 624 11.14 -3.26 -6.00
N ASN A 625 11.79 -3.99 -5.10
CA ASN A 625 11.53 -5.41 -4.87
C ASN A 625 10.06 -5.64 -4.45
N GLN A 626 9.54 -4.87 -3.49
CA GLN A 626 8.16 -5.03 -3.05
C GLN A 626 7.17 -4.78 -4.19
N PHE A 627 7.26 -3.65 -4.90
CA PHE A 627 6.32 -3.36 -5.97
C PHE A 627 6.43 -4.31 -7.16
N ARG A 628 7.63 -4.80 -7.47
CA ARG A 628 7.80 -5.87 -8.46
C ARG A 628 7.03 -7.13 -8.06
N ARG A 629 7.18 -7.60 -6.80
CA ARG A 629 6.48 -8.78 -6.28
C ARG A 629 4.98 -8.57 -6.16
N SER A 630 4.54 -7.42 -5.67
CA SER A 630 3.12 -7.08 -5.56
C SER A 630 2.40 -7.07 -6.92
N ARG A 631 3.13 -6.78 -8.02
CA ARG A 631 2.61 -6.81 -9.37
C ARG A 631 2.65 -8.22 -9.97
N ALA A 632 3.79 -8.90 -9.86
CA ALA A 632 3.99 -10.21 -10.47
C ALA A 632 3.20 -11.33 -9.75
N GLY A 633 3.09 -11.26 -8.43
CA GLY A 633 2.35 -12.22 -7.62
C GLY A 633 0.83 -11.96 -7.50
N ASP A 634 0.31 -10.98 -8.22
CA ASP A 634 -1.11 -10.63 -8.20
C ASP A 634 -1.82 -11.12 -9.46
N ARG A 635 -2.62 -12.19 -9.35
CA ARG A 635 -3.37 -12.74 -10.47
C ARG A 635 -4.37 -11.76 -11.09
N PHE A 636 -4.81 -10.76 -10.34
CA PHE A 636 -5.73 -9.73 -10.78
C PHE A 636 -5.05 -8.39 -11.07
N TYR A 637 -3.72 -8.36 -11.25
CA TYR A 637 -3.07 -7.15 -11.70
C TYR A 637 -3.68 -6.70 -13.04
N PHE A 638 -3.98 -5.40 -13.16
CA PHE A 638 -4.85 -4.91 -14.24
C PHE A 638 -4.32 -5.16 -15.66
N GLU A 639 -3.00 -5.32 -15.83
CA GLU A 639 -2.39 -5.65 -17.12
C GLU A 639 -2.32 -7.16 -17.38
N ASN A 640 -2.71 -8.00 -16.41
CA ASN A 640 -2.69 -9.44 -16.60
C ASN A 640 -3.73 -9.84 -17.68
N PRO A 641 -3.38 -10.71 -18.62
CA PRO A 641 -4.31 -11.19 -19.66
C PRO A 641 -5.64 -11.67 -19.07
N ASN A 642 -6.73 -11.37 -19.74
CA ASN A 642 -8.11 -11.77 -19.39
C ASN A 642 -8.72 -11.08 -18.14
N ILE A 643 -8.04 -10.14 -17.51
CA ILE A 643 -8.66 -9.32 -16.47
C ILE A 643 -9.54 -8.23 -17.09
N PHE A 644 -9.04 -7.57 -18.12
CA PHE A 644 -9.78 -6.58 -18.92
C PHE A 644 -9.62 -6.88 -20.40
N SER A 645 -10.60 -6.46 -21.21
CA SER A 645 -10.44 -6.50 -22.67
C SER A 645 -9.32 -5.54 -23.10
N PRO A 646 -8.72 -5.72 -24.30
CA PRO A 646 -7.69 -4.81 -24.81
C PRO A 646 -8.13 -3.34 -24.83
N ALA A 647 -9.38 -3.07 -25.20
CA ALA A 647 -9.94 -1.72 -25.21
C ALA A 647 -10.07 -1.13 -23.79
N GLN A 648 -10.57 -1.91 -22.82
CA GLN A 648 -10.66 -1.49 -21.43
C GLN A 648 -9.27 -1.23 -20.83
N LEU A 649 -8.32 -2.11 -21.10
CA LEU A 649 -6.93 -1.95 -20.65
C LEU A 649 -6.29 -0.68 -21.22
N ALA A 650 -6.52 -0.39 -22.50
CA ALA A 650 -6.01 0.83 -23.14
C ALA A 650 -6.55 2.11 -22.46
N GLU A 651 -7.80 2.10 -22.02
CA GLU A 651 -8.38 3.23 -21.27
C GLU A 651 -7.86 3.29 -19.82
N LEU A 652 -7.73 2.17 -19.14
CA LEU A 652 -7.17 2.13 -17.78
C LEU A 652 -5.73 2.66 -17.76
N LYS A 653 -4.92 2.38 -18.77
CA LYS A 653 -3.55 2.93 -18.92
C LYS A 653 -3.50 4.44 -19.06
N LYS A 654 -4.60 5.09 -19.47
CA LYS A 654 -4.72 6.56 -19.53
C LYS A 654 -5.11 7.18 -18.18
N THR A 655 -5.41 6.36 -17.17
CA THR A 655 -5.79 6.88 -15.85
C THR A 655 -4.66 7.73 -15.27
N ARG A 656 -5.04 8.93 -14.78
CA ARG A 656 -4.14 9.87 -14.10
C ARG A 656 -4.80 10.37 -12.81
N TRP A 657 -3.98 10.58 -11.79
CA TRP A 657 -4.47 11.07 -10.50
C TRP A 657 -5.13 12.44 -10.61
N ALA A 658 -4.55 13.34 -11.39
CA ALA A 658 -5.12 14.67 -11.64
C ALA A 658 -6.56 14.62 -12.18
N ASN A 659 -6.86 13.66 -13.07
CA ASN A 659 -8.21 13.48 -13.62
C ASN A 659 -9.20 13.06 -12.52
N LYS A 660 -8.80 12.17 -11.59
CA LYS A 660 -9.66 11.73 -10.49
C LYS A 660 -10.01 12.88 -9.55
N ILE A 661 -9.05 13.74 -9.25
CA ILE A 661 -9.30 14.93 -8.43
C ILE A 661 -10.28 15.86 -9.15
N SER A 662 -10.05 16.18 -10.42
CA SER A 662 -10.90 17.11 -11.16
C SER A 662 -12.35 16.64 -11.31
N TRP A 663 -12.59 15.34 -11.48
CA TRP A 663 -13.95 14.78 -11.60
C TRP A 663 -14.76 14.85 -10.30
N HIS A 664 -14.10 14.81 -9.15
CA HIS A 664 -14.75 14.75 -7.83
C HIS A 664 -14.68 16.05 -7.04
N THR A 665 -13.99 17.04 -7.57
CA THR A 665 -13.91 18.39 -7.03
C THR A 665 -14.44 19.38 -8.06
N ARG A 666 -14.76 20.59 -7.62
CA ARG A 666 -15.08 21.70 -8.54
C ARG A 666 -13.80 22.39 -9.09
N ALA A 667 -12.69 21.68 -9.09
CA ALA A 667 -11.44 22.19 -9.63
C ALA A 667 -11.47 22.15 -11.18
N PRO A 668 -10.92 23.17 -11.87
CA PRO A 668 -10.60 23.04 -13.29
C PRO A 668 -9.64 21.88 -13.51
N VAL A 669 -9.63 21.30 -14.72
CA VAL A 669 -8.69 20.22 -15.08
C VAL A 669 -7.28 20.71 -14.79
N LEU A 670 -6.66 20.11 -13.79
CA LEU A 670 -5.29 20.44 -13.41
C LEU A 670 -4.38 19.86 -14.49
N SER A 671 -3.76 20.73 -15.30
CA SER A 671 -2.70 20.28 -16.21
C SER A 671 -1.54 19.71 -15.38
N PRO A 672 -0.93 18.60 -15.77
CA PRO A 672 0.29 18.13 -15.13
C PRO A 672 1.36 19.21 -15.26
N LYS A 673 1.87 19.71 -14.14
CA LYS A 673 3.12 20.45 -14.07
C LYS A 673 4.22 19.48 -13.75
#